data_0fcf2c06cb5347394603b82d2e3decb1
#
_entry.id   0fcf2c06cb5347394603b82d2e3decb1
#
_cell.length_a   1.000
_cell.length_b   1.000
_cell.length_c   1.000
_cell.angle_alpha   90.00
_cell.angle_beta   90.00
_cell.angle_gamma   90.00
#
_symmetry.space_group_name_H-M   'P 1'
#
loop_
_entity.id
_entity.type
_entity.pdbx_description
1 polymer ?
#
loop_
_entity_poly.entity_id
_entity_poly.type
_entity_poly.pdbx_seq_one_letter_code
_entity_poly.pdbx_strand_id
1 'polypeptide(L)'
;MQDLIYTCAQETIAHLMRNKQRKKGRRLLKNKNIAATVISIFLLFAMAISLVALPTANAHTPAWKIPTYAYVIVAPNPIGVGQSVHIIMWLDKTFDSTALTNDYRFHNYKLTITAPDGKIETQTFDIVWDPTSSQGTSYTPDQTGTYTLKFEFPGQDVTDYSYDPNSAYVNDTYLASEATTTLTVQDEPISYPPSYPLPTEYWTRPIYGENPNWFVVSSNWLGEGSPQHLLGRGGTRVFLDGVGPTTNHIMWTKPLQTGGVVGGDMFEIQGDSYFEGSAYIQRFTNPIIVYGRLYYTEPLGFAGVPSFFGGGTYGPTNCVDLRTGEVIWSRSDVPVLDFAYIYATHQPNQHGVMQPVLCTSNFGNCYDGDTGDYMFSFTGVPSGAIAFGPQGEFLRYSIANAGNSTNPDYYLGQWNSTKPFFGAGLTPTQSGTYDASLPSTYDWNISIPWRNTMTSVTVIAAWYNDLMLCYEGHLPSVGGFGGNYWDPYTYFAVNLDKSKGAIGSVLWRKTLNPPPGNISVVQGGVDPVNHVFLEAYKETMQWVAYSMDTGEKLWGPTHSQPALDYYGIPGTEDRAMQIAYGKCYSSEFSGIMYCYDEMTGELLWTYGNGGEGNSTNAGFEVGQGNYPMTIQAIANGIIYTVTTEHTIQTPIYKGALARALNATDGTEIWTLSDYTGEFFPMSFALADGYAAWFNGYDNRIYSVGRGPSATTVTAGPEVSVHGSSVLVKGTVIDTAAGTQLDEQAARFPNGVPAVSDASMKDWMEYVYQQKPRPTDTVGVEVVINVLDPNTNYYEVGRATSDANGMYSVAFTPEVPGKYTIIASFEGSEGYWPSQAETAINVEEAPVATPAPTPTPAPMTDTYIIGFGTAMLIAIIVGFVLLLLRKR
;
A
#
# COMPACT_ATOMS: atom_id res chain seq x y z
N MET A 1 18.94 21.15 32.35
CA MET A 1 19.25 22.03 33.50
C MET A 1 18.00 22.35 34.35
N GLN A 2 16.83 22.49 33.73
CA GLN A 2 15.56 22.69 34.49
C GLN A 2 15.14 21.47 35.33
N ASP A 3 15.32 20.25 34.81
CA ASP A 3 14.95 19.03 35.54
C ASP A 3 15.84 18.70 36.73
N LEU A 4 17.10 19.13 36.73
CA LEU A 4 17.99 18.99 37.84
C LEU A 4 17.62 19.91 39.01
N ILE A 5 17.04 21.09 38.70
CA ILE A 5 16.60 22.06 39.71
C ILE A 5 15.29 21.61 40.37
N TYR A 6 14.41 20.93 39.61
CA TYR A 6 13.13 20.45 40.14
C TYR A 6 13.32 19.25 41.08
N THR A 7 14.23 18.36 40.78
CA THR A 7 14.55 17.19 41.60
C THR A 7 15.25 17.57 42.92
N CYS A 8 16.15 18.55 42.89
CA CYS A 8 16.79 19.05 44.10
C CYS A 8 15.81 19.78 45.03
N ALA A 9 14.80 20.48 44.46
CA ALA A 9 13.78 21.15 45.26
C ALA A 9 12.85 20.18 45.96
N GLN A 10 12.47 19.09 45.37
CA GLN A 10 11.62 18.07 45.95
C GLN A 10 12.30 17.27 47.06
N GLU A 11 13.59 16.95 46.94
CA GLU A 11 14.34 16.26 47.99
C GLU A 11 14.57 17.13 49.20
N THR A 12 14.78 18.44 49.02
CA THR A 12 14.96 19.38 50.10
C THR A 12 13.65 19.58 50.89
N ILE A 13 12.51 19.61 50.22
CA ILE A 13 11.19 19.72 50.87
C ILE A 13 10.83 18.42 51.62
N ALA A 14 11.18 17.26 51.11
CA ALA A 14 10.96 15.97 51.77
C ALA A 14 11.81 15.78 53.02
N HIS A 15 13.03 16.33 53.02
CA HIS A 15 13.91 16.31 54.18
C HIS A 15 13.42 17.26 55.30
N LEU A 16 12.83 18.38 54.97
CA LEU A 16 12.27 19.34 55.94
C LEU A 16 10.97 18.85 56.59
N MET A 17 10.21 17.98 55.94
CA MET A 17 8.98 17.42 56.50
C MET A 17 9.19 16.24 57.46
N ARG A 18 10.33 15.54 57.42
CA ARG A 18 10.65 14.39 58.32
C ARG A 18 11.17 14.77 59.71
N ASN A 19 11.48 16.04 59.97
CA ASN A 19 12.04 16.48 61.25
C ASN A 19 11.05 17.12 62.22
N LYS A 20 9.73 16.94 62.05
CA LYS A 20 8.66 17.56 62.91
C LYS A 20 8.24 16.68 64.11
N GLN A 21 9.02 15.74 64.56
CA GLN A 21 8.77 15.04 65.84
C GLN A 21 10.02 15.01 66.75
N ARG A 22 10.30 16.11 67.41
CA ARG A 22 10.89 16.11 68.77
C ARG A 22 10.71 17.48 69.41
N LYS A 23 9.82 17.55 70.41
CA LYS A 23 9.63 18.72 71.28
C LYS A 23 10.83 18.88 72.19
N LYS A 24 11.52 20.02 72.11
CA LYS A 24 12.05 20.88 73.17
C LYS A 24 12.98 21.94 72.59
N GLY A 25 12.62 23.24 72.73
CA GLY A 25 13.51 24.32 72.31
C GLY A 25 12.80 25.56 71.71
N ARG A 26 11.71 26.00 72.33
CA ARG A 26 10.81 27.04 71.77
C ARG A 26 11.33 28.49 71.82
N ARG A 27 12.61 28.77 72.06
CA ARG A 27 13.10 30.19 72.05
C ARG A 27 14.28 30.45 71.10
N LEU A 28 14.97 29.43 70.52
CA LEU A 28 16.06 29.68 69.56
C LEU A 28 15.63 29.53 68.07
N LEU A 29 14.46 28.98 67.85
CA LEU A 29 13.96 28.69 66.46
C LEU A 29 13.32 29.92 65.77
N LYS A 30 12.82 30.90 66.51
CA LYS A 30 12.24 32.12 65.91
C LYS A 30 13.27 33.00 65.18
N ASN A 31 14.49 33.12 65.69
CA ASN A 31 15.53 33.93 65.05
C ASN A 31 16.19 33.17 63.84
N LYS A 32 16.24 31.83 63.88
CA LYS A 32 16.75 31.04 62.73
C LYS A 32 15.75 31.01 61.55
N ASN A 33 14.47 30.95 61.83
CA ASN A 33 13.45 30.99 60.77
C ASN A 33 13.36 32.36 60.10
N ILE A 34 13.53 33.45 60.85
CA ILE A 34 13.58 34.84 60.33
C ILE A 34 14.85 34.99 59.48
N ALA A 35 16.00 34.52 59.93
CA ALA A 35 17.23 34.54 59.14
C ALA A 35 17.14 33.66 57.85
N ALA A 36 16.54 32.46 57.93
CA ALA A 36 16.33 31.60 56.74
C ALA A 36 15.32 32.25 55.78
N THR A 37 14.25 32.89 56.26
CA THR A 37 13.29 33.60 55.40
C THR A 37 13.92 34.82 54.76
N VAL A 38 14.74 35.60 55.48
CA VAL A 38 15.46 36.77 54.94
C VAL A 38 16.51 36.34 53.92
N ILE A 39 17.23 35.23 54.16
CA ILE A 39 18.17 34.65 53.20
C ILE A 39 17.44 34.12 51.94
N SER A 40 16.29 33.45 52.10
CA SER A 40 15.48 32.99 50.95
C SER A 40 14.90 34.14 50.14
N ILE A 41 14.44 35.20 50.78
CA ILE A 41 13.99 36.42 50.11
C ILE A 41 15.17 37.15 49.45
N PHE A 42 16.33 37.20 50.08
CA PHE A 42 17.54 37.77 49.47
C PHE A 42 18.04 36.95 48.29
N LEU A 43 17.99 35.62 48.35
CA LEU A 43 18.30 34.73 47.23
C LEU A 43 17.28 34.86 46.11
N LEU A 44 16.00 34.96 46.39
CA LEU A 44 14.96 35.22 45.40
C LEU A 44 15.14 36.62 44.76
N PHE A 45 15.49 37.63 45.55
CA PHE A 45 15.80 38.94 45.03
C PHE A 45 17.09 39.00 44.21
N ALA A 46 18.13 38.27 44.63
CA ALA A 46 19.37 38.11 43.90
C ALA A 46 19.17 37.32 42.59
N MET A 47 18.33 36.27 42.59
CA MET A 47 17.89 35.59 41.39
C MET A 47 17.03 36.44 40.46
N ALA A 48 16.11 37.26 41.01
CA ALA A 48 15.31 38.16 40.24
C ALA A 48 16.13 39.29 39.65
N ILE A 49 17.14 39.84 40.42
CA ILE A 49 18.10 40.82 39.89
C ILE A 49 19.03 40.21 38.86
N SER A 50 19.48 38.93 39.01
CA SER A 50 20.27 38.25 37.98
C SER A 50 19.48 37.93 36.71
N LEU A 51 18.15 37.71 36.82
CA LEU A 51 17.27 37.58 35.65
C LEU A 51 16.99 38.93 34.97
N VAL A 52 17.00 40.02 35.68
CA VAL A 52 16.85 41.39 35.14
C VAL A 52 18.20 41.91 34.61
N ALA A 53 19.32 41.37 35.07
CA ALA A 53 20.67 41.73 34.65
C ALA A 53 21.27 40.84 33.57
N LEU A 54 20.44 39.96 32.92
CA LEU A 54 20.86 39.37 31.65
C LEU A 54 21.02 40.55 30.67
N PRO A 55 22.18 40.73 30.06
CA PRO A 55 22.32 41.79 29.08
C PRO A 55 21.29 41.52 28.00
N THR A 56 20.34 42.43 27.83
CA THR A 56 19.60 42.49 26.59
C THR A 56 20.66 42.58 25.49
N ALA A 57 20.69 41.66 24.58
CA ALA A 57 21.58 41.75 23.44
C ALA A 57 21.26 43.10 22.79
N ASN A 58 22.17 44.09 22.98
CA ASN A 58 21.98 45.39 22.33
C ASN A 58 22.33 45.18 20.83
N ALA A 59 21.42 45.58 19.96
CA ALA A 59 21.70 45.65 18.55
C ALA A 59 23.03 46.37 18.23
N HIS A 60 23.71 45.89 17.22
CA HIS A 60 24.99 46.51 16.82
C HIS A 60 24.84 47.99 16.49
N THR A 61 25.72 48.83 17.06
CA THR A 61 25.67 50.29 16.84
C THR A 61 27.06 50.77 16.40
N PRO A 62 27.24 51.19 15.15
CA PRO A 62 26.24 51.16 14.04
C PRO A 62 25.89 49.74 13.60
N ALA A 63 24.69 49.58 12.98
CA ALA A 63 24.24 48.31 12.38
C ALA A 63 25.31 47.77 11.39
N TRP A 64 25.50 46.46 11.42
CA TRP A 64 26.48 45.79 10.58
C TRP A 64 25.98 45.56 9.18
N LYS A 65 26.90 45.66 8.22
CA LYS A 65 26.69 45.15 6.86
C LYS A 65 27.48 43.85 6.71
N ILE A 66 26.76 42.72 6.72
CA ILE A 66 27.30 41.38 6.78
C ILE A 66 27.53 40.91 5.33
N PRO A 67 28.76 40.75 4.87
CA PRO A 67 28.98 40.20 3.52
C PRO A 67 28.56 38.75 3.47
N THR A 68 27.90 38.32 2.38
CA THR A 68 27.59 36.93 2.06
C THR A 68 28.34 36.49 0.79
N TYR A 69 28.57 35.20 0.67
CA TYR A 69 29.14 34.58 -0.51
C TYR A 69 28.23 33.45 -0.98
N ALA A 70 27.74 33.62 -2.21
CA ALA A 70 26.85 32.67 -2.84
C ALA A 70 27.61 31.53 -3.51
N TYR A 71 27.02 30.34 -3.49
CA TYR A 71 27.53 29.15 -4.18
C TYR A 71 26.38 28.45 -4.91
N VAL A 72 26.70 27.91 -6.10
CA VAL A 72 25.77 27.06 -6.87
C VAL A 72 26.54 25.93 -7.53
N ILE A 73 26.01 24.72 -7.40
CA ILE A 73 26.52 23.53 -8.07
C ILE A 73 25.37 22.81 -8.80
N VAL A 74 25.73 22.03 -9.80
CA VAL A 74 24.81 21.19 -10.58
C VAL A 74 25.44 19.81 -10.78
N ALA A 75 24.67 18.77 -10.55
CA ALA A 75 25.11 17.39 -10.65
C ALA A 75 23.95 16.47 -11.08
N PRO A 76 24.25 15.43 -11.89
CA PRO A 76 25.54 15.17 -12.57
C PRO A 76 25.83 16.18 -13.67
N ASN A 77 27.13 16.37 -13.97
CA ASN A 77 27.58 17.27 -15.02
C ASN A 77 28.87 16.67 -15.66
N PRO A 78 28.89 16.29 -16.96
CA PRO A 78 27.82 16.45 -17.95
C PRO A 78 26.58 15.53 -17.72
N ILE A 79 25.51 15.82 -18.49
CA ILE A 79 24.25 15.06 -18.48
C ILE A 79 23.72 14.89 -19.90
N GLY A 80 22.90 13.89 -20.18
CA GLY A 80 22.21 13.74 -21.46
C GLY A 80 20.92 14.54 -21.54
N VAL A 81 20.49 14.88 -22.76
CA VAL A 81 19.19 15.51 -23.00
C VAL A 81 18.07 14.68 -22.39
N GLY A 82 17.12 15.34 -21.70
CA GLY A 82 15.98 14.67 -21.07
C GLY A 82 16.28 13.99 -19.74
N GLN A 83 17.52 13.98 -19.27
CA GLN A 83 17.89 13.49 -17.95
C GLN A 83 17.90 14.64 -16.93
N SER A 84 17.40 14.37 -15.72
CA SER A 84 17.32 15.38 -14.67
C SER A 84 18.65 15.59 -13.96
N VAL A 85 18.97 16.83 -13.66
CA VAL A 85 20.08 17.23 -12.78
C VAL A 85 19.54 17.81 -11.49
N HIS A 86 20.30 17.66 -10.43
CA HIS A 86 20.08 18.32 -9.15
C HIS A 86 20.93 19.57 -9.04
N ILE A 87 20.33 20.67 -8.60
CA ILE A 87 20.97 21.97 -8.41
C ILE A 87 20.90 22.32 -6.95
N ILE A 88 22.03 22.65 -6.35
CA ILE A 88 22.09 23.10 -4.95
C ILE A 88 22.69 24.48 -4.92
N MET A 89 22.05 25.38 -4.18
CA MET A 89 22.47 26.78 -3.95
C MET A 89 22.55 27.02 -2.45
N TRP A 90 23.55 27.78 -2.00
CA TRP A 90 23.65 28.15 -0.59
C TRP A 90 24.51 29.43 -0.40
N LEU A 91 24.38 29.98 0.79
CA LEU A 91 25.27 31.03 1.27
C LEU A 91 26.29 30.49 2.26
N ASP A 92 27.43 31.17 2.39
CA ASP A 92 28.48 30.82 3.36
C ASP A 92 28.07 31.02 4.82
N LYS A 93 26.84 31.51 5.09
CA LYS A 93 26.33 31.84 6.39
C LYS A 93 24.90 31.34 6.54
N THR A 94 24.53 31.08 7.78
CA THR A 94 23.11 30.84 8.16
C THR A 94 22.47 32.18 8.54
N PHE A 95 21.14 32.25 8.47
CA PHE A 95 20.41 33.36 9.01
C PHE A 95 20.54 33.38 10.54
N ASP A 96 20.55 34.58 11.12
CA ASP A 96 20.71 34.71 12.57
C ASP A 96 19.60 34.02 13.36
N SER A 97 19.99 33.40 14.47
CA SER A 97 19.07 32.68 15.38
C SER A 97 18.24 31.58 14.73
N THR A 98 18.60 31.14 13.53
CA THR A 98 17.90 30.05 12.81
C THR A 98 17.97 28.74 13.60
N ALA A 99 16.87 28.01 13.65
CA ALA A 99 16.74 26.71 14.26
C ALA A 99 15.70 25.87 13.51
N LEU A 100 15.71 24.56 13.73
CA LEU A 100 14.68 23.68 13.19
C LEU A 100 13.26 23.97 13.73
N THR A 101 13.19 24.69 14.84
CA THR A 101 11.97 24.99 15.58
C THR A 101 11.41 26.39 15.37
N ASN A 102 11.96 27.15 14.44
CA ASN A 102 11.49 28.51 14.11
C ASN A 102 11.51 28.74 12.61
N ASP A 103 11.01 29.88 12.19
CA ASP A 103 10.90 30.30 10.79
C ASP A 103 11.89 31.42 10.41
N TYR A 104 12.96 31.60 11.20
CA TYR A 104 14.01 32.58 10.90
C TYR A 104 14.87 32.04 9.75
N ARG A 105 14.70 32.64 8.55
CA ARG A 105 15.25 32.10 7.28
C ARG A 105 15.75 33.23 6.36
N PHE A 106 16.60 32.84 5.42
CA PHE A 106 16.83 33.65 4.23
C PHE A 106 15.64 33.57 3.28
N HIS A 107 15.45 34.64 2.52
CA HIS A 107 14.33 34.77 1.60
C HIS A 107 14.82 35.17 0.19
N ASN A 108 13.91 34.94 -0.79
CA ASN A 108 14.06 35.45 -2.16
C ASN A 108 15.30 34.96 -2.89
N TYR A 109 15.68 33.69 -2.72
CA TYR A 109 16.68 33.10 -3.60
C TYR A 109 16.13 33.05 -5.02
N LYS A 110 16.98 33.36 -6.00
CA LYS A 110 16.62 33.34 -7.40
C LYS A 110 17.65 32.56 -8.21
N LEU A 111 17.18 31.54 -8.92
CA LEU A 111 17.97 30.80 -9.90
C LEU A 111 17.53 31.18 -11.30
N THR A 112 18.47 31.60 -12.13
CA THR A 112 18.27 31.89 -13.56
C THR A 112 19.04 30.85 -14.36
N ILE A 113 18.35 30.09 -15.22
CA ILE A 113 18.91 29.09 -16.12
C ILE A 113 18.81 29.65 -17.53
N THR A 114 19.94 29.78 -18.19
CA THR A 114 20.02 30.24 -19.59
C THR A 114 20.43 29.07 -20.46
N ALA A 115 19.57 28.67 -21.37
CA ALA A 115 19.79 27.58 -22.33
C ALA A 115 20.75 28.02 -23.46
N PRO A 116 21.31 27.06 -24.22
CA PRO A 116 22.26 27.36 -25.32
C PRO A 116 21.69 28.27 -26.41
N ASP A 117 20.38 28.22 -26.63
CA ASP A 117 19.65 29.08 -27.59
C ASP A 117 19.33 30.49 -27.06
N GLY A 118 19.66 30.74 -25.78
CA GLY A 118 19.41 32.00 -25.10
C GLY A 118 18.02 32.07 -24.42
N LYS A 119 17.22 30.99 -24.41
CA LYS A 119 16.00 30.91 -23.62
C LYS A 119 16.34 30.97 -22.13
N ILE A 120 15.57 31.73 -21.38
CA ILE A 120 15.78 31.95 -19.96
C ILE A 120 14.62 31.37 -19.17
N GLU A 121 14.93 30.54 -18.18
CA GLU A 121 14.00 30.07 -17.15
C GLU A 121 14.44 30.65 -15.80
N THR A 122 13.48 31.02 -14.96
CA THR A 122 13.76 31.54 -13.61
C THR A 122 12.93 30.81 -12.59
N GLN A 123 13.59 30.34 -11.53
CA GLN A 123 12.97 29.77 -10.34
C GLN A 123 13.24 30.71 -9.16
N THR A 124 12.23 30.98 -8.35
CA THR A 124 12.32 31.82 -7.15
C THR A 124 11.89 31.04 -5.91
N PHE A 125 12.62 31.24 -4.84
CA PHE A 125 12.37 30.57 -3.55
C PHE A 125 12.13 31.66 -2.52
N ASP A 126 10.85 31.93 -2.25
CA ASP A 126 10.43 33.00 -1.35
C ASP A 126 10.96 32.79 0.07
N ILE A 127 11.07 31.53 0.52
CA ILE A 127 11.63 31.13 1.81
C ILE A 127 12.61 29.99 1.58
N VAL A 128 13.80 30.11 2.15
CA VAL A 128 14.80 29.02 2.16
C VAL A 128 14.66 28.26 3.47
N TRP A 129 13.92 27.18 3.43
CA TRP A 129 13.54 26.45 4.65
C TRP A 129 14.69 25.76 5.36
N ASP A 130 15.75 25.42 4.65
CA ASP A 130 16.94 24.81 5.25
C ASP A 130 17.62 25.80 6.20
N PRO A 131 17.75 25.46 7.50
CA PRO A 131 18.42 26.31 8.47
C PRO A 131 19.92 26.54 8.18
N THR A 132 20.50 25.74 7.29
CA THR A 132 21.91 25.94 6.85
C THR A 132 22.03 26.83 5.62
N SER A 133 20.94 27.48 5.21
CA SER A 133 20.87 28.37 4.03
C SER A 133 20.98 27.68 2.67
N SER A 134 20.78 26.37 2.61
CA SER A 134 20.84 25.59 1.37
C SER A 134 19.47 25.50 0.71
N GLN A 135 19.42 25.57 -0.62
CA GLN A 135 18.21 25.36 -1.42
C GLN A 135 18.54 24.41 -2.58
N GLY A 136 17.83 23.30 -2.61
CA GLY A 136 17.88 22.35 -3.72
C GLY A 136 16.73 22.54 -4.70
N THR A 137 16.96 22.19 -5.97
CA THR A 137 15.95 22.08 -7.01
C THR A 137 16.41 21.10 -8.08
N SER A 138 15.51 20.69 -8.98
CA SER A 138 15.83 19.84 -10.12
C SER A 138 15.56 20.58 -11.44
N TYR A 139 16.28 20.20 -12.48
CA TYR A 139 16.10 20.72 -13.82
C TYR A 139 16.33 19.62 -14.86
N THR A 140 15.50 19.57 -15.89
CA THR A 140 15.64 18.61 -16.99
C THR A 140 15.87 19.38 -18.28
N PRO A 141 17.09 19.39 -18.85
CA PRO A 141 17.39 20.11 -20.07
C PRO A 141 16.76 19.44 -21.29
N ASP A 142 16.24 20.24 -22.21
CA ASP A 142 15.52 19.82 -23.44
C ASP A 142 16.38 19.89 -24.72
N GLN A 143 17.61 20.42 -24.64
CA GLN A 143 18.50 20.54 -25.78
C GLN A 143 19.97 20.35 -25.38
N THR A 144 20.82 19.98 -26.35
CA THR A 144 22.26 19.85 -26.17
C THR A 144 22.97 21.22 -26.14
N GLY A 145 24.10 21.27 -25.44
CA GLY A 145 24.93 22.45 -25.33
C GLY A 145 25.25 22.84 -23.90
N THR A 146 25.73 24.06 -23.73
CA THR A 146 26.11 24.58 -22.41
C THR A 146 25.04 25.52 -21.90
N TYR A 147 24.44 25.14 -20.75
CA TYR A 147 23.57 26.01 -19.98
C TYR A 147 24.38 26.80 -18.97
N THR A 148 23.93 28.03 -18.70
CA THR A 148 24.46 28.85 -17.63
C THR A 148 23.44 28.97 -16.52
N LEU A 149 23.86 28.64 -15.30
CA LEU A 149 23.03 28.72 -14.08
C LEU A 149 23.57 29.84 -13.22
N LYS A 150 22.75 30.85 -12.96
CA LYS A 150 23.07 31.98 -12.09
C LYS A 150 22.19 31.96 -10.86
N PHE A 151 22.80 31.86 -9.70
CA PHE A 151 22.13 32.02 -8.40
C PHE A 151 22.35 33.45 -7.91
N GLU A 152 21.28 34.09 -7.45
CA GLU A 152 21.25 35.45 -6.92
C GLU A 152 20.56 35.46 -5.56
N PHE A 153 21.25 36.03 -4.56
CA PHE A 153 20.69 36.42 -3.28
C PHE A 153 20.59 37.94 -3.23
N PRO A 154 19.41 38.55 -3.07
CA PRO A 154 19.26 40.02 -3.16
C PRO A 154 19.79 40.78 -1.94
N GLY A 155 20.17 40.08 -0.86
CA GLY A 155 20.41 40.65 0.45
C GLY A 155 19.11 40.63 1.28
N GLN A 156 19.28 40.80 2.60
CA GLN A 156 18.13 40.77 3.55
C GLN A 156 18.47 41.56 4.82
N ASP A 157 17.56 42.42 5.22
CA ASP A 157 17.62 43.05 6.54
C ASP A 157 17.11 42.09 7.62
N VAL A 158 17.75 42.06 8.79
CA VAL A 158 17.35 41.16 9.88
C VAL A 158 15.96 41.53 10.46
N THR A 159 15.43 42.69 10.13
CA THR A 159 14.06 43.14 10.52
C THR A 159 13.02 42.87 9.43
N ASP A 160 13.44 42.35 8.28
CA ASP A 160 12.53 41.93 7.25
C ASP A 160 11.83 40.66 7.55
N TYR A 161 10.89 40.09 7.37
CA TYR A 161 10.33 38.79 7.67
C TYR A 161 10.40 38.39 9.16
N SER A 162 10.41 37.10 9.46
CA SER A 162 10.54 36.56 10.83
C SER A 162 11.97 36.65 11.33
N TYR A 163 12.17 37.13 12.57
CA TYR A 163 13.47 37.26 13.21
C TYR A 163 13.36 37.26 14.75
N ASP A 164 14.47 36.97 15.44
CA ASP A 164 14.53 37.08 16.90
C ASP A 164 14.68 38.55 17.32
N PRO A 165 13.66 39.15 17.92
CA PRO A 165 13.72 40.58 18.35
C PRO A 165 14.75 40.85 19.48
N ASN A 166 15.26 39.79 20.12
CA ASN A 166 16.29 39.88 21.16
C ASN A 166 17.71 39.63 20.65
N SER A 167 17.86 39.37 19.36
CA SER A 167 19.16 39.14 18.75
C SER A 167 20.01 40.43 18.73
N ALA A 168 21.33 40.28 18.85
CA ALA A 168 22.29 41.36 18.60
C ALA A 168 22.31 41.84 17.15
N TYR A 169 21.83 41.02 16.20
CA TYR A 169 21.80 41.28 14.75
C TYR A 169 20.57 42.09 14.29
N VAL A 170 19.67 42.45 15.19
CA VAL A 170 18.51 43.30 14.85
C VAL A 170 18.99 44.62 14.22
N ASN A 171 18.44 44.95 13.06
CA ASN A 171 18.81 46.03 12.15
C ASN A 171 20.10 45.83 11.34
N ASP A 172 20.78 44.74 11.47
CA ASP A 172 21.89 44.39 10.56
C ASP A 172 21.36 43.98 9.19
N THR A 173 22.21 44.06 8.17
CA THR A 173 21.88 43.71 6.78
C THR A 173 22.85 42.68 6.25
N TYR A 174 22.32 41.54 5.79
CA TYR A 174 23.05 40.62 4.93
C TYR A 174 23.15 41.21 3.52
N LEU A 175 24.34 41.35 3.02
CA LEU A 175 24.60 41.96 1.71
C LEU A 175 24.26 40.97 0.57
N ALA A 176 23.88 41.52 -0.58
CA ALA A 176 23.59 40.71 -1.77
C ALA A 176 24.86 39.96 -2.26
N SER A 177 24.67 38.79 -2.82
CA SER A 177 25.74 38.03 -3.48
C SER A 177 25.17 37.15 -4.63
N GLU A 178 26.06 36.76 -5.55
CA GLU A 178 25.66 35.92 -6.65
C GLU A 178 26.77 34.91 -7.00
N ALA A 179 26.39 33.81 -7.61
CA ALA A 179 27.29 32.78 -8.13
C ALA A 179 26.79 32.24 -9.47
N THR A 180 27.70 31.76 -10.28
CA THR A 180 27.38 31.19 -11.60
C THR A 180 28.16 29.88 -11.80
N THR A 181 27.47 28.91 -12.38
CA THR A 181 28.04 27.63 -12.82
C THR A 181 27.55 27.28 -14.22
N THR A 182 28.10 26.26 -14.83
CA THR A 182 27.66 25.76 -16.13
C THR A 182 27.29 24.30 -16.06
N LEU A 183 26.27 23.91 -16.85
CA LEU A 183 25.88 22.55 -17.11
C LEU A 183 26.15 22.22 -18.57
N THR A 184 26.88 21.14 -18.80
CA THR A 184 27.10 20.59 -20.15
C THR A 184 26.07 19.52 -20.42
N VAL A 185 25.29 19.68 -21.47
CA VAL A 185 24.28 18.72 -21.92
C VAL A 185 24.71 18.09 -23.23
N GLN A 186 24.80 16.79 -23.28
CA GLN A 186 25.24 15.99 -24.44
C GLN A 186 24.06 15.19 -25.03
N ASP A 187 24.20 14.73 -26.27
CA ASP A 187 23.14 13.92 -26.93
C ASP A 187 23.02 12.55 -26.26
N GLU A 188 24.15 11.93 -25.94
CA GLU A 188 24.20 10.63 -25.34
C GLU A 188 23.82 10.70 -23.85
N PRO A 189 22.80 9.92 -23.38
CA PRO A 189 22.50 9.83 -21.95
C PRO A 189 23.70 9.29 -21.16
N ILE A 190 23.92 9.82 -19.97
CA ILE A 190 24.83 9.17 -19.02
C ILE A 190 24.18 7.88 -18.51
N SER A 191 25.02 6.84 -18.37
CA SER A 191 24.57 5.57 -17.81
C SER A 191 24.45 5.69 -16.29
N TYR A 192 23.28 5.38 -15.76
CA TYR A 192 23.12 5.18 -14.33
C TYR A 192 23.43 3.74 -13.94
N PRO A 193 23.87 3.48 -12.72
CA PRO A 193 23.96 2.11 -12.22
C PRO A 193 22.60 1.42 -12.37
N PRO A 194 22.56 0.15 -12.82
CA PRO A 194 21.31 -0.58 -12.91
C PRO A 194 20.71 -0.74 -11.52
N SER A 195 19.39 -0.60 -11.45
CA SER A 195 18.67 -0.92 -10.21
C SER A 195 18.82 -2.41 -9.90
N TYR A 196 18.82 -2.75 -8.62
CA TYR A 196 18.73 -4.14 -8.20
C TYR A 196 17.37 -4.72 -8.66
N PRO A 197 17.31 -6.00 -9.05
CA PRO A 197 16.04 -6.63 -9.36
C PRO A 197 15.14 -6.66 -8.12
N LEU A 198 13.84 -6.72 -8.34
CA LEU A 198 12.90 -6.98 -7.25
C LEU A 198 13.23 -8.31 -6.56
N PRO A 199 12.94 -8.45 -5.26
CA PRO A 199 13.13 -9.71 -4.57
C PRO A 199 12.36 -10.84 -5.25
N THR A 200 13.00 -11.99 -5.41
CA THR A 200 12.40 -13.23 -5.93
C THR A 200 12.03 -14.21 -4.82
N GLU A 201 12.42 -13.90 -3.59
CA GLU A 201 12.17 -14.69 -2.38
C GLU A 201 11.26 -13.91 -1.43
N TYR A 202 10.69 -14.61 -0.45
CA TYR A 202 9.89 -14.00 0.59
C TYR A 202 10.73 -13.07 1.48
N TRP A 203 10.33 -11.80 1.55
CA TRP A 203 11.01 -10.78 2.34
C TRP A 203 10.15 -10.22 3.45
N THR A 204 10.80 -9.92 4.56
CA THR A 204 10.28 -9.01 5.58
C THR A 204 10.97 -7.67 5.46
N ARG A 205 10.36 -6.63 6.00
CA ARG A 205 11.01 -5.31 6.00
C ARG A 205 12.18 -5.27 7.00
N PRO A 206 13.19 -4.44 6.77
CA PRO A 206 13.29 -3.42 5.71
C PRO A 206 13.67 -4.04 4.36
N ILE A 207 13.16 -3.42 3.29
CA ILE A 207 13.60 -3.70 1.94
C ILE A 207 14.85 -2.89 1.65
N TYR A 208 15.74 -3.44 0.81
CA TYR A 208 16.96 -2.76 0.41
C TYR A 208 16.65 -1.45 -0.33
N GLY A 209 16.96 -0.31 0.29
CA GLY A 209 16.46 0.99 -0.10
C GLY A 209 17.14 1.67 -1.29
N GLU A 210 18.22 1.08 -1.84
CA GLU A 210 18.93 1.67 -2.99
C GLU A 210 18.23 1.42 -4.33
N ASN A 211 17.27 0.50 -4.36
CA ASN A 211 16.51 0.23 -5.57
C ASN A 211 15.21 1.04 -5.58
N PRO A 212 15.07 2.07 -6.42
CA PRO A 212 13.86 2.90 -6.44
C PRO A 212 12.61 2.12 -6.88
N ASN A 213 12.76 1.01 -7.61
CA ASN A 213 11.62 0.18 -8.02
C ASN A 213 11.00 -0.60 -6.85
N TRP A 214 11.69 -0.76 -5.74
CA TRP A 214 11.15 -1.42 -4.55
C TRP A 214 10.10 -0.59 -3.83
N PHE A 215 10.00 0.66 -4.17
CA PHE A 215 8.93 1.53 -3.70
C PHE A 215 7.54 0.93 -3.96
N VAL A 216 7.31 0.33 -5.13
CA VAL A 216 6.03 -0.34 -5.45
C VAL A 216 5.75 -1.56 -4.58
N VAL A 217 6.76 -2.16 -3.96
CA VAL A 217 6.59 -3.29 -3.03
C VAL A 217 6.02 -2.82 -1.68
N SER A 218 6.15 -1.55 -1.37
CA SER A 218 5.72 -0.98 -0.09
C SER A 218 4.51 -0.07 -0.17
N SER A 219 3.81 -0.10 -1.23
CA SER A 219 3.01 0.99 -1.66
C SER A 219 1.51 0.88 -1.47
N ASN A 220 0.98 1.41 -0.49
CA ASN A 220 -0.11 2.35 -0.67
C ASN A 220 0.38 3.67 -0.06
N TRP A 221 0.85 4.57 -0.88
CA TRP A 221 1.45 5.83 -0.43
C TRP A 221 0.52 6.64 0.46
N LEU A 222 -0.77 6.60 0.16
CA LEU A 222 -1.80 7.32 0.89
C LEU A 222 -2.44 6.51 2.00
N GLY A 223 -2.20 5.19 2.07
CA GLY A 223 -2.76 4.34 3.11
C GLY A 223 -4.29 4.37 3.19
N GLU A 224 -4.97 4.54 2.06
CA GLU A 224 -6.42 4.61 2.03
C GLU A 224 -7.06 3.25 1.82
N GLY A 225 -8.13 2.97 2.55
CA GLY A 225 -8.96 1.80 2.34
C GLY A 225 -10.05 2.01 1.30
N SER A 226 -10.51 3.26 1.18
CA SER A 226 -11.52 3.63 0.18
C SER A 226 -11.26 5.03 -0.37
N PRO A 227 -11.02 5.16 -1.67
CA PRO A 227 -10.79 6.47 -2.30
C PRO A 227 -11.95 7.45 -2.15
N GLN A 228 -13.15 6.96 -1.92
CA GLN A 228 -14.35 7.79 -1.79
C GLN A 228 -14.28 8.80 -0.66
N HIS A 229 -13.64 8.44 0.45
CA HIS A 229 -13.49 9.33 1.59
C HIS A 229 -12.55 10.50 1.31
N LEU A 230 -11.51 10.27 0.51
CA LEU A 230 -10.49 11.26 0.24
C LEU A 230 -10.79 12.11 -0.98
N LEU A 231 -11.31 11.50 -2.04
CA LEU A 231 -11.44 12.15 -3.35
C LEU A 231 -12.85 12.72 -3.61
N GLY A 232 -13.79 12.53 -2.70
CA GLY A 232 -15.17 13.00 -2.86
C GLY A 232 -15.91 12.30 -4.00
N ARG A 233 -16.88 12.98 -4.60
CA ARG A 233 -17.73 12.40 -5.64
C ARG A 233 -17.00 12.10 -6.96
N GLY A 234 -15.92 12.79 -7.25
CA GLY A 234 -15.07 12.52 -8.41
C GLY A 234 -13.97 11.52 -8.13
N GLY A 235 -14.04 10.82 -7.00
CA GLY A 235 -13.03 9.86 -6.58
C GLY A 235 -12.93 8.67 -7.50
N THR A 236 -11.72 8.25 -7.73
CA THR A 236 -11.43 7.03 -8.49
C THR A 236 -11.09 5.90 -7.53
N ARG A 237 -11.40 4.68 -7.93
CA ARG A 237 -10.91 3.44 -7.29
C ARG A 237 -9.68 2.89 -7.97
N VAL A 238 -9.00 3.73 -8.73
CA VAL A 238 -7.78 3.40 -9.43
C VAL A 238 -6.59 3.79 -8.56
N PHE A 239 -5.78 2.81 -8.22
CA PHE A 239 -4.57 2.96 -7.43
C PHE A 239 -3.37 2.78 -8.37
N LEU A 240 -2.84 3.87 -8.89
CA LEU A 240 -1.75 3.84 -9.88
C LEU A 240 -0.46 3.25 -9.31
N ASP A 241 -0.20 3.44 -8.03
CA ASP A 241 0.94 2.95 -7.29
C ASP A 241 0.61 1.73 -6.41
N GLY A 242 -0.64 1.27 -6.43
CA GLY A 242 -1.09 0.10 -5.70
C GLY A 242 -0.74 -1.19 -6.42
N VAL A 243 -0.35 -2.20 -5.67
CA VAL A 243 -0.16 -3.57 -6.15
C VAL A 243 -1.04 -4.51 -5.33
N GLY A 244 -2.00 -5.13 -5.98
CA GLY A 244 -2.86 -6.15 -5.39
C GLY A 244 -2.41 -7.57 -5.76
N PRO A 245 -3.07 -8.60 -5.19
CA PRO A 245 -2.68 -10.00 -5.39
C PRO A 245 -3.04 -10.52 -6.78
N THR A 246 -2.11 -11.24 -7.41
CA THR A 246 -2.35 -12.03 -8.64
C THR A 246 -2.89 -13.42 -8.35
N THR A 247 -3.11 -13.76 -7.10
CA THR A 247 -3.53 -15.06 -6.60
C THR A 247 -4.64 -14.94 -5.57
N ASN A 248 -5.42 -15.98 -5.38
CA ASN A 248 -6.40 -16.14 -4.31
C ASN A 248 -5.86 -16.95 -3.12
N HIS A 249 -4.55 -17.08 -2.98
CA HIS A 249 -3.92 -17.71 -1.83
C HIS A 249 -4.20 -16.92 -0.56
N ILE A 250 -4.78 -17.58 0.45
CA ILE A 250 -5.12 -16.97 1.74
C ILE A 250 -3.92 -17.03 2.66
N MET A 251 -3.42 -15.86 3.05
CA MET A 251 -2.32 -15.72 4.01
C MET A 251 -2.75 -16.03 5.43
N TRP A 252 -3.91 -15.52 5.80
CA TRP A 252 -4.55 -15.75 7.11
C TRP A 252 -6.00 -15.28 7.08
N THR A 253 -6.78 -15.79 8.04
CA THR A 253 -8.11 -15.26 8.35
C THR A 253 -8.20 -14.91 9.83
N LYS A 254 -8.98 -13.88 10.16
CA LYS A 254 -9.16 -13.42 11.54
C LYS A 254 -10.64 -13.14 11.81
N PRO A 255 -11.27 -13.76 12.82
CA PRO A 255 -12.63 -13.45 13.16
C PRO A 255 -12.76 -11.99 13.59
N LEU A 256 -13.66 -11.25 12.94
CA LEU A 256 -14.05 -9.91 13.35
C LEU A 256 -15.19 -9.98 14.36
N GLN A 257 -16.13 -10.89 14.13
CA GLN A 257 -17.23 -11.24 15.03
C GLN A 257 -17.48 -12.76 14.98
N THR A 258 -18.20 -13.29 15.94
CA THR A 258 -18.68 -14.65 15.88
C THR A 258 -19.86 -14.78 14.90
N GLY A 259 -20.11 -16.00 14.42
CA GLY A 259 -21.22 -16.28 13.52
C GLY A 259 -20.89 -16.12 12.05
N GLY A 260 -21.77 -15.51 11.31
CA GLY A 260 -21.74 -15.38 9.87
C GLY A 260 -23.11 -15.69 9.29
N VAL A 261 -23.14 -16.25 8.08
CA VAL A 261 -24.40 -16.67 7.45
C VAL A 261 -24.88 -18.00 8.04
N VAL A 262 -26.10 -18.02 8.51
CA VAL A 262 -26.75 -19.19 9.09
C VAL A 262 -27.98 -19.58 8.26
N GLY A 263 -28.24 -20.87 8.10
CA GLY A 263 -29.34 -21.39 7.29
C GLY A 263 -28.88 -21.93 5.95
N GLY A 264 -29.54 -21.56 4.90
CA GLY A 264 -29.14 -21.96 3.54
C GLY A 264 -29.92 -23.19 3.05
N ASP A 265 -29.24 -24.26 2.66
CA ASP A 265 -29.87 -25.40 1.98
C ASP A 265 -30.88 -26.22 2.82
N MET A 266 -30.92 -25.98 4.11
CA MET A 266 -31.97 -26.63 4.97
C MET A 266 -33.36 -26.10 4.66
N PHE A 267 -33.46 -24.93 4.04
CA PHE A 267 -34.70 -24.30 3.68
C PHE A 267 -34.74 -24.23 2.16
N GLU A 268 -35.72 -24.77 1.54
CA GLU A 268 -35.84 -24.81 0.08
C GLU A 268 -36.15 -23.43 -0.53
N ILE A 269 -36.38 -22.42 0.30
CA ILE A 269 -36.77 -21.08 -0.11
C ILE A 269 -35.53 -20.19 -0.05
N GLN A 270 -35.28 -19.51 -1.13
CA GLN A 270 -34.22 -18.46 -1.20
C GLN A 270 -34.53 -17.36 -0.17
N GLY A 271 -33.51 -16.93 0.57
CA GLY A 271 -33.63 -15.89 1.60
C GLY A 271 -33.92 -16.43 3.01
N ASP A 272 -33.98 -17.74 3.21
CA ASP A 272 -34.11 -18.35 4.54
C ASP A 272 -32.82 -18.31 5.36
N SER A 273 -31.72 -17.90 4.73
CA SER A 273 -30.47 -17.65 5.44
C SER A 273 -30.54 -16.31 6.16
N TYR A 274 -29.82 -16.19 7.26
CA TYR A 274 -29.69 -14.94 7.98
C TYR A 274 -28.24 -14.76 8.49
N PHE A 275 -27.86 -13.50 8.72
CA PHE A 275 -26.62 -13.16 9.37
C PHE A 275 -26.77 -13.11 10.88
N GLU A 276 -25.75 -13.44 11.60
CA GLU A 276 -25.59 -12.97 12.96
C GLU A 276 -25.21 -11.48 12.93
N GLY A 277 -26.07 -10.65 13.49
CA GLY A 277 -25.97 -9.19 13.39
C GLY A 277 -26.76 -8.63 12.20
N SER A 278 -26.34 -7.50 11.64
CA SER A 278 -26.98 -6.87 10.50
C SER A 278 -26.29 -7.22 9.19
N ALA A 279 -27.08 -7.65 8.20
CA ALA A 279 -26.58 -8.09 6.92
C ALA A 279 -25.95 -6.97 6.07
N TYR A 280 -26.39 -5.72 6.26
CA TYR A 280 -26.00 -4.59 5.42
C TYR A 280 -25.45 -3.38 6.19
N ILE A 281 -24.96 -3.62 7.41
CA ILE A 281 -24.27 -2.59 8.18
C ILE A 281 -22.79 -2.91 8.14
N GLN A 282 -22.00 -1.92 7.78
CA GLN A 282 -20.55 -2.02 7.73
C GLN A 282 -19.95 -2.46 9.06
N ARG A 283 -19.20 -3.54 9.05
CA ARG A 283 -18.51 -4.09 10.21
C ARG A 283 -17.02 -3.90 10.14
N PHE A 284 -16.45 -3.98 8.97
CA PHE A 284 -15.03 -3.77 8.71
C PHE A 284 -14.85 -2.40 8.07
N THR A 285 -14.94 -1.36 8.91
CA THR A 285 -15.03 0.02 8.45
C THR A 285 -13.67 0.54 8.05
N ASN A 286 -13.58 0.99 6.80
CA ASN A 286 -12.46 1.71 6.21
C ASN A 286 -11.09 1.12 6.58
N PRO A 287 -10.80 -0.13 6.20
CA PRO A 287 -9.48 -0.72 6.42
C PRO A 287 -8.41 0.05 5.66
N ILE A 288 -7.29 0.32 6.31
CA ILE A 288 -6.17 1.08 5.77
C ILE A 288 -4.94 0.19 5.75
N ILE A 289 -4.25 0.13 4.60
CA ILE A 289 -2.96 -0.55 4.50
C ILE A 289 -1.87 0.48 4.20
N VAL A 290 -0.83 0.51 5.03
CA VAL A 290 0.37 1.30 4.79
C VAL A 290 1.59 0.64 5.42
N TYR A 291 2.70 0.56 4.70
CA TYR A 291 3.95 -0.09 5.13
C TYR A 291 3.77 -1.53 5.65
N GLY A 292 2.98 -2.33 4.95
CA GLY A 292 2.76 -3.73 5.30
C GLY A 292 1.98 -3.94 6.60
N ARG A 293 1.21 -2.94 7.03
CA ARG A 293 0.34 -2.98 8.19
C ARG A 293 -1.09 -2.69 7.78
N LEU A 294 -2.01 -3.41 8.38
CA LEU A 294 -3.44 -3.21 8.23
C LEU A 294 -3.99 -2.56 9.51
N TYR A 295 -4.70 -1.44 9.33
CA TYR A 295 -5.38 -0.74 10.42
C TYR A 295 -6.89 -0.85 10.21
N TYR A 296 -7.60 -1.20 11.28
CA TYR A 296 -9.05 -1.28 11.27
C TYR A 296 -9.61 -1.11 12.67
N THR A 297 -10.88 -0.73 12.78
CA THR A 297 -11.57 -0.59 14.06
C THR A 297 -12.54 -1.75 14.24
N GLU A 298 -12.51 -2.40 15.40
CA GLU A 298 -13.43 -3.48 15.71
C GLU A 298 -14.84 -2.92 15.98
N PRO A 299 -15.90 -3.58 15.49
CA PRO A 299 -17.26 -3.27 15.92
C PRO A 299 -17.50 -3.77 17.34
N LEU A 300 -18.26 -3.05 18.15
CA LEU A 300 -18.74 -3.52 19.46
C LEU A 300 -20.13 -4.13 19.35
N GLY A 301 -20.20 -5.42 19.09
CA GLY A 301 -21.44 -6.16 19.03
C GLY A 301 -22.47 -5.53 18.09
N PHE A 302 -23.74 -5.75 18.34
CA PHE A 302 -24.82 -5.22 17.53
C PHE A 302 -24.94 -3.68 17.57
N ALA A 303 -24.59 -3.08 18.71
CA ALA A 303 -24.68 -1.62 18.90
C ALA A 303 -23.47 -0.84 18.37
N GLY A 304 -22.41 -1.53 18.05
CA GLY A 304 -21.12 -0.92 17.65
C GLY A 304 -20.97 -0.71 16.17
N VAL A 305 -21.98 -1.01 15.37
CA VAL A 305 -21.90 -0.76 13.94
C VAL A 305 -22.21 0.70 13.67
N PRO A 306 -21.37 1.42 12.89
CA PRO A 306 -21.70 2.77 12.47
C PRO A 306 -23.03 2.72 11.74
N SER A 307 -24.08 3.26 12.33
CA SER A 307 -25.31 3.41 11.59
C SER A 307 -25.11 4.54 10.57
N PHE A 308 -25.67 4.37 9.40
CA PHE A 308 -25.79 5.43 8.39
C PHE A 308 -26.33 6.76 8.98
N PHE A 309 -27.03 6.68 10.11
CA PHE A 309 -27.62 7.80 10.81
C PHE A 309 -26.78 8.34 11.98
N GLY A 310 -25.55 7.86 12.17
CA GLY A 310 -24.64 8.32 13.21
C GLY A 310 -24.86 7.65 14.57
N GLY A 311 -23.79 7.47 15.34
CA GLY A 311 -23.85 7.04 16.72
C GLY A 311 -23.59 5.57 17.00
N GLY A 312 -22.62 4.95 16.34
CA GLY A 312 -22.08 3.65 16.74
C GLY A 312 -21.06 3.76 17.88
N THR A 313 -21.02 2.76 18.74
CA THR A 313 -19.91 2.58 19.68
C THR A 313 -18.90 1.62 19.05
N TYR A 314 -17.66 2.02 18.97
CA TYR A 314 -16.60 1.22 18.38
C TYR A 314 -15.75 0.55 19.46
N GLY A 315 -15.20 -0.59 19.13
CA GLY A 315 -14.14 -1.23 19.87
C GLY A 315 -12.78 -0.58 19.64
N PRO A 316 -11.71 -1.28 19.98
CA PRO A 316 -10.38 -0.78 19.77
C PRO A 316 -10.06 -0.67 18.27
N THR A 317 -9.20 0.28 17.93
CA THR A 317 -8.50 0.31 16.65
C THR A 317 -7.28 -0.59 16.76
N ASN A 318 -7.12 -1.46 15.79
CA ASN A 318 -6.06 -2.45 15.70
C ASN A 318 -5.08 -2.09 14.58
N CYS A 319 -3.81 -2.31 14.84
CA CYS A 319 -2.76 -2.42 13.85
C CYS A 319 -2.29 -3.88 13.80
N VAL A 320 -2.38 -4.50 12.66
CA VAL A 320 -1.90 -5.88 12.45
C VAL A 320 -0.88 -5.93 11.34
N ASP A 321 0.06 -6.86 11.46
CA ASP A 321 0.95 -7.19 10.35
C ASP A 321 0.15 -7.78 9.19
N LEU A 322 0.30 -7.23 7.99
CA LEU A 322 -0.49 -7.61 6.82
C LEU A 322 -0.26 -9.05 6.36
N ARG A 323 0.95 -9.58 6.60
CA ARG A 323 1.36 -10.93 6.16
C ARG A 323 1.01 -12.02 7.17
N THR A 324 0.98 -11.66 8.46
CA THR A 324 0.80 -12.65 9.53
C THR A 324 -0.53 -12.51 10.26
N GLY A 325 -1.19 -11.35 10.19
CA GLY A 325 -2.37 -11.04 10.99
C GLY A 325 -2.07 -10.87 12.49
N GLU A 326 -0.77 -10.86 12.88
CA GLU A 326 -0.36 -10.63 14.26
C GLU A 326 -0.69 -9.20 14.68
N VAL A 327 -1.25 -9.04 15.89
CA VAL A 327 -1.58 -7.73 16.42
C VAL A 327 -0.30 -7.05 16.90
N ILE A 328 0.07 -5.95 16.26
CA ILE A 328 1.22 -5.11 16.65
C ILE A 328 0.81 -4.24 17.83
N TRP A 329 -0.34 -3.57 17.71
CA TRP A 329 -0.97 -2.84 18.81
C TRP A 329 -2.50 -2.83 18.66
N SER A 330 -3.19 -2.65 19.79
CA SER A 330 -4.65 -2.52 19.88
C SER A 330 -4.97 -1.44 20.92
N ARG A 331 -5.72 -0.40 20.49
CA ARG A 331 -5.95 0.78 21.31
C ARG A 331 -7.40 1.27 21.27
N SER A 332 -8.02 1.38 22.42
CA SER A 332 -9.38 1.90 22.56
C SER A 332 -9.44 3.43 22.60
N ASP A 333 -8.30 4.11 22.77
CA ASP A 333 -8.18 5.57 22.75
C ASP A 333 -7.86 6.13 21.36
N VAL A 334 -7.66 5.27 20.36
CA VAL A 334 -7.57 5.65 18.94
C VAL A 334 -8.95 5.49 18.30
N PRO A 335 -9.61 6.60 17.90
CA PRO A 335 -10.92 6.55 17.27
C PRO A 335 -10.88 5.91 15.88
N VAL A 336 -12.04 5.76 15.25
CA VAL A 336 -12.15 5.35 13.86
C VAL A 336 -11.30 6.25 12.97
N LEU A 337 -10.41 5.63 12.21
CA LEU A 337 -9.53 6.32 11.27
C LEU A 337 -10.27 6.58 9.95
N ASP A 338 -9.96 7.72 9.33
CA ASP A 338 -10.49 8.09 8.02
C ASP A 338 -9.47 7.81 6.91
N PHE A 339 -8.21 8.14 7.15
CA PHE A 339 -7.10 7.93 6.23
C PHE A 339 -5.75 7.86 6.96
N ALA A 340 -4.74 7.44 6.21
CA ALA A 340 -3.34 7.58 6.61
C ALA A 340 -2.56 8.25 5.48
N TYR A 341 -1.42 8.85 5.80
CA TYR A 341 -0.55 9.41 4.78
C TYR A 341 0.91 9.34 5.19
N ILE A 342 1.75 9.43 4.18
CA ILE A 342 3.19 9.55 4.29
C ILE A 342 3.58 10.76 3.45
N TYR A 343 4.51 11.57 3.89
CA TYR A 343 5.00 12.65 3.06
C TYR A 343 6.51 12.82 3.17
N ALA A 344 7.12 13.33 2.11
CA ALA A 344 8.52 13.68 2.11
C ALA A 344 8.72 15.06 2.72
N THR A 345 9.74 15.22 3.58
CA THR A 345 10.03 16.52 4.16
C THR A 345 10.63 17.46 3.13
N HIS A 346 10.29 18.74 3.21
CA HIS A 346 10.81 19.78 2.32
C HIS A 346 12.23 20.23 2.65
N GLN A 347 12.78 19.79 3.78
CA GLN A 347 14.08 20.29 4.22
C GLN A 347 15.21 19.46 3.63
N PRO A 348 16.16 20.08 2.92
CA PRO A 348 17.32 19.38 2.36
C PRO A 348 18.16 18.63 3.40
N ASN A 349 18.26 19.16 4.63
CA ASN A 349 18.99 18.49 5.72
C ASN A 349 18.18 17.47 6.50
N GLN A 350 16.88 17.47 6.34
CA GLN A 350 15.96 16.56 7.01
C GLN A 350 15.13 15.81 5.95
N HIS A 351 15.72 15.59 4.78
CA HIS A 351 15.04 14.89 3.70
C HIS A 351 14.79 13.44 4.08
N GLY A 352 13.71 12.92 3.55
CA GLY A 352 13.25 11.57 3.80
C GLY A 352 11.74 11.53 3.95
N VAL A 353 11.22 10.32 3.95
CA VAL A 353 9.80 10.05 4.11
C VAL A 353 9.51 9.83 5.58
N MET A 354 8.49 10.50 6.07
CA MET A 354 8.05 10.35 7.46
C MET A 354 7.39 8.97 7.68
N GLN A 355 7.33 8.53 8.95
CA GLN A 355 6.52 7.38 9.32
C GLN A 355 5.04 7.61 8.99
N PRO A 356 4.22 6.55 8.83
CA PRO A 356 2.80 6.69 8.57
C PRO A 356 2.10 7.49 9.66
N VAL A 357 1.33 8.48 9.25
CA VAL A 357 0.46 9.27 10.12
C VAL A 357 -0.98 8.83 9.90
N LEU A 358 -1.62 8.32 10.94
CA LEU A 358 -3.01 7.87 10.92
C LEU A 358 -3.91 9.02 11.35
N CYS A 359 -4.93 9.36 10.59
CA CYS A 359 -5.76 10.51 10.86
C CYS A 359 -7.25 10.15 10.95
N THR A 360 -7.93 10.81 11.86
CA THR A 360 -9.38 10.92 11.84
C THR A 360 -9.81 11.98 10.82
N SER A 361 -11.10 12.04 10.53
CA SER A 361 -11.65 12.97 9.54
C SER A 361 -11.12 14.41 9.74
N ASN A 362 -10.74 15.05 8.65
CA ASN A 362 -10.21 16.40 8.61
C ASN A 362 -9.00 16.65 9.52
N PHE A 363 -8.13 15.66 9.73
CA PHE A 363 -6.98 15.76 10.65
C PHE A 363 -7.39 16.12 12.10
N GLY A 364 -8.61 15.74 12.51
CA GLY A 364 -9.12 16.07 13.84
C GLY A 364 -8.26 15.54 14.97
N ASN A 365 -7.75 14.32 14.83
CA ASN A 365 -6.65 13.74 15.60
C ASN A 365 -5.78 12.91 14.68
N CYS A 366 -4.47 13.01 14.84
CA CYS A 366 -3.49 12.26 14.09
C CYS A 366 -2.58 11.47 15.04
N TYR A 367 -2.26 10.24 14.63
CA TYR A 367 -1.57 9.25 15.46
C TYR A 367 -0.39 8.67 14.69
N ASP A 368 0.62 8.27 15.42
CA ASP A 368 1.77 7.53 14.90
C ASP A 368 1.35 6.12 14.46
N GLY A 369 1.64 5.74 13.24
CA GLY A 369 1.27 4.44 12.70
C GLY A 369 1.98 3.27 13.37
N ASP A 370 3.17 3.50 13.93
CA ASP A 370 3.97 2.45 14.56
C ASP A 370 3.48 2.11 15.96
N THR A 371 3.00 3.10 16.70
CA THR A 371 2.68 2.98 18.14
C THR A 371 1.21 3.25 18.47
N GLY A 372 0.48 3.94 17.59
CA GLY A 372 -0.86 4.45 17.87
C GLY A 372 -0.87 5.64 18.82
N ASP A 373 0.30 6.24 19.15
CA ASP A 373 0.36 7.38 20.04
C ASP A 373 -0.13 8.66 19.34
N TYR A 374 -0.82 9.52 20.13
CA TYR A 374 -1.28 10.79 19.61
C TYR A 374 -0.09 11.67 19.21
N MET A 375 -0.16 12.22 18.00
CA MET A 375 0.86 13.14 17.47
C MET A 375 0.38 14.58 17.50
N PHE A 376 -0.69 14.89 16.78
CA PHE A 376 -1.19 16.26 16.63
C PHE A 376 -2.66 16.29 16.20
N SER A 377 -3.24 17.50 16.17
CA SER A 377 -4.58 17.77 15.64
C SER A 377 -4.55 19.06 14.83
N PHE A 378 -5.40 19.14 13.82
CA PHE A 378 -5.71 20.39 13.14
C PHE A 378 -7.09 20.90 13.54
N THR A 379 -7.21 22.21 13.73
CA THR A 379 -8.49 22.90 13.84
C THR A 379 -8.68 23.84 12.65
N GLY A 380 -9.92 24.00 12.21
CA GLY A 380 -10.22 24.95 11.13
C GLY A 380 -9.72 24.52 9.74
N VAL A 381 -9.52 23.22 9.51
CA VAL A 381 -9.19 22.71 8.17
C VAL A 381 -10.30 23.11 7.19
N PRO A 382 -10.00 23.81 6.08
CA PRO A 382 -11.00 24.26 5.15
C PRO A 382 -11.69 23.10 4.45
N SER A 383 -12.97 23.25 4.13
CA SER A 383 -13.66 22.34 3.22
C SER A 383 -13.22 22.63 1.78
N GLY A 384 -13.18 21.60 0.94
CA GLY A 384 -12.81 21.76 -0.46
C GLY A 384 -12.49 20.42 -1.13
N ALA A 385 -12.25 20.46 -2.44
CA ALA A 385 -11.79 19.30 -3.18
C ALA A 385 -10.37 18.92 -2.73
N ILE A 386 -10.16 17.63 -2.54
CA ILE A 386 -8.85 17.09 -2.15
C ILE A 386 -8.04 16.84 -3.42
N ALA A 387 -6.78 17.15 -3.36
CA ALA A 387 -5.76 16.74 -4.32
C ALA A 387 -4.47 16.40 -3.55
N PHE A 388 -3.53 15.79 -4.24
CA PHE A 388 -2.24 15.41 -3.65
C PHE A 388 -1.13 16.17 -4.32
N GLY A 389 -0.22 16.68 -3.51
CA GLY A 389 0.99 17.31 -3.97
C GLY A 389 2.10 16.28 -4.27
N PRO A 390 3.18 16.71 -4.93
CA PRO A 390 4.24 15.81 -5.40
C PRO A 390 5.06 15.17 -4.28
N GLN A 391 4.90 15.61 -3.04
CA GLN A 391 5.59 15.07 -1.87
C GLN A 391 4.65 14.30 -0.91
N GLY A 392 3.44 13.98 -1.37
CA GLY A 392 2.44 13.29 -0.57
C GLY A 392 1.62 14.20 0.35
N GLU A 393 1.78 15.53 0.24
CA GLU A 393 0.96 16.47 0.97
C GLU A 393 -0.49 16.45 0.50
N PHE A 394 -1.43 16.55 1.45
CA PHE A 394 -2.83 16.79 1.15
C PHE A 394 -3.04 18.26 0.82
N LEU A 395 -3.61 18.50 -0.33
CA LEU A 395 -4.04 19.83 -0.78
C LEU A 395 -5.56 19.91 -0.74
N ARG A 396 -6.10 21.07 -0.38
CA ARG A 396 -7.53 21.35 -0.51
C ARG A 396 -7.75 22.61 -1.33
N TYR A 397 -8.50 22.46 -2.40
CA TYR A 397 -8.98 23.60 -3.17
C TYR A 397 -10.29 24.08 -2.59
N SER A 398 -10.20 25.13 -1.80
CA SER A 398 -11.33 25.69 -1.03
C SER A 398 -11.89 26.93 -1.70
N ILE A 399 -13.20 26.95 -1.90
CA ILE A 399 -13.94 28.13 -2.34
C ILE A 399 -14.62 28.76 -1.13
N ALA A 400 -14.12 29.91 -0.70
CA ALA A 400 -14.62 30.63 0.48
C ALA A 400 -15.21 32.00 0.11
N ASN A 401 -16.25 32.41 0.84
CA ASN A 401 -16.85 33.75 0.68
C ASN A 401 -16.41 34.64 1.85
N ALA A 402 -15.57 35.61 1.57
CA ALA A 402 -15.14 36.64 2.53
C ALA A 402 -16.14 37.82 2.65
N GLY A 403 -17.09 37.90 1.71
CA GLY A 403 -18.17 38.87 1.74
C GLY A 403 -19.41 38.40 2.53
N ASN A 404 -20.56 38.88 2.14
CA ASN A 404 -21.85 38.43 2.68
C ASN A 404 -22.83 38.04 1.57
N SER A 405 -24.03 37.59 1.94
CA SER A 405 -25.03 37.16 0.96
C SER A 405 -25.47 38.24 -0.04
N THR A 406 -25.37 39.51 0.31
CA THR A 406 -25.75 40.66 -0.50
C THR A 406 -24.60 41.14 -1.40
N ASN A 407 -23.38 41.09 -0.88
CA ASN A 407 -22.14 41.44 -1.56
C ASN A 407 -21.12 40.28 -1.39
N PRO A 408 -21.26 39.23 -2.18
CA PRO A 408 -20.35 38.11 -2.08
C PRO A 408 -18.97 38.49 -2.63
N ASP A 409 -17.94 37.97 -2.00
CA ASP A 409 -16.56 38.11 -2.42
C ASP A 409 -15.86 36.76 -2.24
N TYR A 410 -15.80 36.01 -3.33
CA TYR A 410 -15.30 34.64 -3.32
C TYR A 410 -13.83 34.57 -3.67
N TYR A 411 -13.18 33.70 -2.92
CA TYR A 411 -11.77 33.34 -3.07
C TYR A 411 -11.62 31.83 -3.33
N LEU A 412 -10.65 31.48 -4.16
CA LEU A 412 -10.16 30.13 -4.32
C LEU A 412 -8.79 30.05 -3.67
N GLY A 413 -8.62 29.12 -2.74
CA GLY A 413 -7.36 28.89 -2.04
C GLY A 413 -6.88 27.46 -2.20
N GLN A 414 -5.58 27.26 -2.37
CA GLN A 414 -4.91 25.98 -2.22
C GLN A 414 -4.33 25.87 -0.82
N TRP A 415 -5.07 25.19 0.05
CA TRP A 415 -4.60 24.85 1.38
C TRP A 415 -3.64 23.66 1.32
N ASN A 416 -2.60 23.63 2.18
CA ASN A 416 -1.57 22.59 2.18
C ASN A 416 -1.39 22.03 3.59
N SER A 417 -1.53 20.70 3.75
CA SER A 417 -1.49 19.99 5.04
C SER A 417 -0.16 20.10 5.78
N THR A 418 0.93 20.44 5.09
CA THR A 418 2.24 20.58 5.72
C THR A 418 2.44 21.94 6.38
N LYS A 419 1.75 22.96 5.93
CA LYS A 419 1.95 24.35 6.37
C LYS A 419 1.50 24.68 7.78
N PRO A 420 0.48 24.06 8.39
CA PRO A 420 0.16 24.31 9.80
C PRO A 420 1.33 24.04 10.75
N PHE A 421 2.30 23.20 10.36
CA PHE A 421 3.49 22.92 11.17
C PHE A 421 4.59 23.97 11.08
N PHE A 422 4.62 24.82 10.06
CA PHE A 422 5.75 25.69 9.78
C PHE A 422 5.98 26.78 10.82
N GLY A 423 4.93 27.29 11.46
CA GLY A 423 5.09 28.22 12.57
C GLY A 423 5.63 27.60 13.87
N ALA A 424 5.70 26.28 13.93
CA ALA A 424 6.16 25.50 15.09
C ALA A 424 7.41 24.67 14.78
N GLY A 425 7.98 24.76 13.57
CA GLY A 425 9.25 24.15 13.22
C GLY A 425 9.22 22.75 12.66
N LEU A 426 8.26 22.42 11.80
CA LEU A 426 8.62 21.63 10.64
C LEU A 426 8.57 20.11 10.71
N THR A 427 8.18 19.51 11.81
CA THR A 427 7.98 18.07 11.80
C THR A 427 6.61 17.71 12.35
N PRO A 428 5.85 16.83 11.68
CA PRO A 428 4.60 16.30 12.19
C PRO A 428 4.75 15.52 13.51
N THR A 429 5.97 15.42 14.01
CA THR A 429 6.31 14.76 15.28
C THR A 429 6.14 15.65 16.50
N GLN A 430 5.85 16.93 16.36
CA GLN A 430 5.55 17.78 17.50
C GLN A 430 4.08 17.62 17.91
N SER A 431 3.85 17.17 19.14
CA SER A 431 2.49 17.07 19.66
C SER A 431 1.89 18.46 19.88
N GLY A 432 0.63 18.64 19.54
CA GLY A 432 -0.07 19.89 19.70
C GLY A 432 -1.30 20.03 18.82
N THR A 433 -2.01 21.13 19.01
CA THR A 433 -3.12 21.52 18.16
C THR A 433 -2.72 22.73 17.33
N TYR A 434 -2.85 22.62 16.03
CA TYR A 434 -2.46 23.65 15.06
C TYR A 434 -3.69 24.24 14.40
N ASP A 435 -3.70 25.57 14.25
CA ASP A 435 -4.77 26.28 13.56
C ASP A 435 -4.53 26.26 12.04
N ALA A 436 -5.26 25.39 11.37
CA ALA A 436 -5.20 25.22 9.92
C ALA A 436 -6.02 26.26 9.13
N SER A 437 -6.70 27.19 9.81
CA SER A 437 -7.47 28.26 9.15
C SER A 437 -6.65 29.51 8.83
N LEU A 438 -5.41 29.58 9.33
CA LEU A 438 -4.55 30.73 9.15
C LEU A 438 -4.20 30.96 7.67
N PRO A 439 -4.08 32.21 7.21
CA PRO A 439 -3.69 32.50 5.82
C PRO A 439 -2.34 31.89 5.41
N SER A 440 -1.42 31.70 6.36
CA SER A 440 -0.12 31.08 6.14
C SER A 440 -0.18 29.59 5.78
N THR A 441 -1.33 28.94 6.00
CA THR A 441 -1.53 27.52 5.68
C THR A 441 -1.91 27.25 4.22
N TYR A 442 -2.08 28.33 3.46
CA TYR A 442 -2.34 28.24 2.02
C TYR A 442 -1.07 28.48 1.22
N ASP A 443 -0.92 27.76 0.11
CA ASP A 443 0.13 28.04 -0.88
C ASP A 443 -0.19 29.34 -1.62
N TRP A 444 -1.47 29.54 -1.89
CA TRP A 444 -2.00 30.77 -2.50
C TRP A 444 -3.50 30.91 -2.22
N ASN A 445 -3.98 32.14 -2.26
CA ASN A 445 -5.40 32.48 -2.12
C ASN A 445 -5.71 33.66 -3.06
N ILE A 446 -6.64 33.49 -3.99
CA ILE A 446 -6.93 34.44 -5.06
C ILE A 446 -8.42 34.73 -5.16
N SER A 447 -8.77 35.97 -5.54
CA SER A 447 -10.15 36.34 -5.80
C SER A 447 -10.66 35.70 -7.08
N ILE A 448 -11.89 35.16 -7.02
CA ILE A 448 -12.58 34.52 -8.16
C ILE A 448 -13.94 35.19 -8.43
N PRO A 449 -13.96 36.41 -9.01
CA PRO A 449 -15.17 37.19 -9.17
C PRO A 449 -16.25 36.49 -10.03
N TRP A 450 -15.87 35.55 -10.88
CA TRP A 450 -16.84 34.75 -11.66
C TRP A 450 -17.81 33.96 -10.77
N ARG A 451 -17.39 33.57 -9.56
CA ARG A 451 -18.25 32.86 -8.59
C ARG A 451 -19.38 33.72 -8.06
N ASN A 452 -19.20 35.04 -8.00
CA ASN A 452 -20.21 35.96 -7.49
C ASN A 452 -21.49 35.99 -8.33
N THR A 453 -21.43 35.54 -9.58
CA THR A 453 -22.57 35.53 -10.54
C THR A 453 -23.23 34.16 -10.64
N MET A 454 -22.70 33.13 -9.98
CA MET A 454 -23.24 31.77 -10.01
C MET A 454 -24.11 31.48 -8.81
N THR A 455 -25.20 30.72 -9.00
CA THR A 455 -26.12 30.36 -7.90
C THR A 455 -25.50 29.35 -6.94
N SER A 456 -24.92 28.29 -7.48
CA SER A 456 -24.18 27.29 -6.73
C SER A 456 -23.06 26.71 -7.59
N VAL A 457 -22.01 26.25 -6.96
CA VAL A 457 -20.91 25.56 -7.64
C VAL A 457 -20.61 24.29 -6.86
N THR A 458 -20.63 23.18 -7.55
CA THR A 458 -20.16 21.90 -7.04
C THR A 458 -18.85 21.57 -7.71
N VAL A 459 -17.82 21.33 -6.91
CA VAL A 459 -16.53 20.84 -7.39
C VAL A 459 -16.63 19.32 -7.52
N ILE A 460 -16.35 18.80 -8.69
CA ILE A 460 -16.30 17.35 -8.97
C ILE A 460 -14.98 16.81 -8.49
N ALA A 461 -13.89 17.37 -9.02
CA ALA A 461 -12.53 16.99 -8.66
C ALA A 461 -11.54 18.13 -8.96
N ALA A 462 -10.37 18.08 -8.38
CA ALA A 462 -9.28 19.01 -8.65
C ALA A 462 -7.94 18.26 -8.65
N TRP A 463 -7.02 18.67 -9.51
CA TRP A 463 -5.69 18.08 -9.63
C TRP A 463 -4.60 19.13 -9.53
N TYR A 464 -3.55 18.78 -8.84
CA TYR A 464 -2.41 19.66 -8.61
C TYR A 464 -1.77 20.11 -9.93
N ASN A 465 -1.57 21.41 -10.08
CA ASN A 465 -1.00 22.05 -11.28
C ASN A 465 -1.70 21.66 -12.60
N ASP A 466 -3.02 21.48 -12.56
CA ASP A 466 -3.80 21.17 -13.76
C ASP A 466 -5.11 21.97 -13.78
N LEU A 467 -6.22 21.36 -13.40
CA LEU A 467 -7.53 22.01 -13.42
C LEU A 467 -8.42 21.53 -12.27
N MET A 468 -9.48 22.28 -12.05
CA MET A 468 -10.60 21.91 -11.18
C MET A 468 -11.86 21.80 -12.04
N LEU A 469 -12.48 20.63 -12.09
CA LEU A 469 -13.71 20.37 -12.81
C LEU A 469 -14.91 20.66 -11.92
N CYS A 470 -15.88 21.41 -12.43
CA CYS A 470 -17.04 21.86 -11.68
C CYS A 470 -18.33 21.81 -12.49
N TYR A 471 -19.47 21.82 -11.79
CA TYR A 471 -20.74 22.17 -12.41
C TYR A 471 -21.48 23.26 -11.62
N GLU A 472 -22.31 24.02 -12.34
CA GLU A 472 -23.15 25.06 -11.76
C GLU A 472 -24.59 24.56 -11.65
N GLY A 473 -25.23 24.87 -10.52
CA GLY A 473 -26.60 24.49 -10.26
C GLY A 473 -26.73 23.04 -9.81
N HIS A 474 -27.66 22.33 -10.46
CA HIS A 474 -27.97 20.93 -10.19
C HIS A 474 -27.94 20.15 -11.49
N LEU A 475 -27.50 18.90 -11.44
CA LEU A 475 -27.65 17.98 -12.57
C LEU A 475 -29.13 17.56 -12.68
N PRO A 476 -29.62 17.28 -13.91
CA PRO A 476 -30.97 16.76 -14.10
C PRO A 476 -31.24 15.53 -13.24
N SER A 477 -32.32 15.50 -12.49
CA SER A 477 -32.67 14.40 -11.59
C SER A 477 -34.17 14.20 -11.50
N VAL A 478 -34.59 12.94 -11.55
CA VAL A 478 -35.96 12.49 -11.34
C VAL A 478 -36.15 12.16 -9.86
N GLY A 479 -36.74 13.05 -9.10
CA GLY A 479 -37.07 12.81 -7.69
C GLY A 479 -36.20 13.49 -6.65
N GLY A 480 -36.76 13.84 -5.60
CA GLY A 480 -36.55 14.23 -4.21
C GLY A 480 -35.31 15.01 -3.76
N PHE A 481 -34.19 15.08 -4.44
CA PHE A 481 -32.96 15.70 -3.94
C PHE A 481 -32.51 16.96 -4.69
N GLY A 482 -33.43 17.72 -5.27
CA GLY A 482 -33.18 19.12 -5.56
C GLY A 482 -32.85 19.51 -7.00
N GLY A 483 -32.90 18.61 -7.96
CA GLY A 483 -32.80 18.94 -9.38
C GLY A 483 -34.14 18.74 -10.11
N ASN A 484 -34.37 19.46 -11.20
CA ASN A 484 -35.43 19.09 -12.11
C ASN A 484 -34.79 18.59 -13.42
N TYR A 485 -35.45 17.68 -14.11
CA TYR A 485 -34.92 16.99 -15.29
C TYR A 485 -35.12 17.75 -16.61
N TRP A 486 -35.57 18.98 -16.56
CA TRP A 486 -35.80 19.80 -17.75
C TRP A 486 -34.92 21.05 -17.87
N ASP A 487 -34.22 21.47 -16.78
CA ASP A 487 -33.40 22.63 -16.81
C ASP A 487 -32.03 22.31 -17.40
N PRO A 488 -31.50 23.19 -18.28
CA PRO A 488 -30.10 23.09 -18.70
C PRO A 488 -29.15 23.15 -17.52
N TYR A 489 -28.06 22.43 -17.63
CA TYR A 489 -26.99 22.36 -16.61
C TYR A 489 -25.63 22.71 -17.22
N THR A 490 -24.71 23.19 -16.45
CA THR A 490 -23.48 23.76 -16.94
C THR A 490 -22.26 23.17 -16.27
N TYR A 491 -21.38 22.58 -17.06
CA TYR A 491 -20.01 22.23 -16.62
C TYR A 491 -19.05 23.37 -16.94
N PHE A 492 -17.97 23.46 -16.15
CA PHE A 492 -16.88 24.37 -16.43
C PHE A 492 -15.59 23.86 -15.75
N ALA A 493 -14.44 24.26 -16.29
CA ALA A 493 -13.15 23.98 -15.69
C ALA A 493 -12.46 25.28 -15.26
N VAL A 494 -11.76 25.21 -14.15
CA VAL A 494 -11.00 26.31 -13.56
C VAL A 494 -9.52 25.97 -13.61
N ASN A 495 -8.71 26.90 -14.08
CA ASN A 495 -7.28 26.74 -14.22
C ASN A 495 -6.57 26.68 -12.85
N LEU A 496 -5.76 25.65 -12.64
CA LEU A 496 -4.86 25.50 -11.48
C LEU A 496 -3.38 25.47 -11.90
N ASP A 497 -3.08 25.60 -13.19
CA ASP A 497 -1.74 25.55 -13.75
C ASP A 497 -1.26 26.96 -14.16
N LYS A 498 -0.22 27.46 -13.53
CA LYS A 498 0.39 28.77 -13.87
C LYS A 498 0.86 28.84 -15.32
N SER A 499 1.24 27.71 -15.93
CA SER A 499 1.70 27.67 -17.32
C SER A 499 0.59 27.87 -18.33
N LYS A 500 -0.66 27.53 -17.97
CA LYS A 500 -1.87 27.69 -18.81
C LYS A 500 -2.53 29.07 -18.65
N GLY A 501 -2.01 29.93 -17.77
CA GLY A 501 -2.52 31.30 -17.55
C GLY A 501 -2.76 31.64 -16.09
N ALA A 502 -3.62 32.62 -15.83
CA ALA A 502 -3.94 33.01 -14.45
C ALA A 502 -4.63 31.89 -13.70
N ILE A 503 -4.10 31.51 -12.53
CA ILE A 503 -4.76 30.54 -11.64
C ILE A 503 -6.14 31.08 -11.27
N GLY A 504 -7.12 30.19 -11.17
CA GLY A 504 -8.51 30.51 -10.85
C GLY A 504 -9.31 31.13 -11.99
N SER A 505 -8.74 31.30 -13.20
CA SER A 505 -9.52 31.68 -14.40
C SER A 505 -10.35 30.51 -14.89
N VAL A 506 -11.52 30.80 -15.44
CA VAL A 506 -12.34 29.76 -16.09
C VAL A 506 -11.72 29.45 -17.46
N LEU A 507 -11.33 28.18 -17.67
CA LEU A 507 -10.76 27.70 -18.93
C LEU A 507 -11.86 27.57 -20.00
N TRP A 508 -12.96 26.98 -19.65
CA TRP A 508 -14.13 26.82 -20.49
C TRP A 508 -15.41 26.71 -19.66
N ARG A 509 -16.56 26.97 -20.28
CA ARG A 509 -17.89 26.82 -19.71
C ARG A 509 -18.85 26.31 -20.75
N LYS A 510 -19.55 25.21 -20.49
CA LYS A 510 -20.42 24.51 -21.42
C LYS A 510 -21.78 24.24 -20.79
N THR A 511 -22.82 24.82 -21.36
CA THR A 511 -24.20 24.51 -20.96
C THR A 511 -24.77 23.41 -21.84
N LEU A 512 -25.29 22.38 -21.22
CA LEU A 512 -25.88 21.20 -21.84
C LEU A 512 -27.38 21.20 -21.62
N ASN A 513 -28.09 20.63 -22.58
CA ASN A 513 -29.52 20.36 -22.42
C ASN A 513 -29.73 19.00 -21.77
N PRO A 514 -30.75 18.84 -20.92
CA PRO A 514 -31.07 17.54 -20.34
C PRO A 514 -31.34 16.49 -21.42
N PRO A 515 -30.99 15.23 -21.18
CA PRO A 515 -31.38 14.16 -22.11
C PRO A 515 -32.89 14.05 -22.20
N PRO A 516 -33.42 13.72 -23.39
CA PRO A 516 -34.87 13.60 -23.57
C PRO A 516 -35.43 12.40 -22.79
N GLY A 517 -36.61 12.56 -22.20
CA GLY A 517 -37.34 11.43 -21.58
C GLY A 517 -37.30 11.40 -20.05
N ASN A 518 -37.09 12.52 -19.37
CA ASN A 518 -37.03 12.61 -17.91
C ASN A 518 -35.93 11.72 -17.35
N ILE A 519 -34.72 11.92 -17.81
CA ILE A 519 -33.55 11.14 -17.47
C ILE A 519 -32.74 11.85 -16.36
N SER A 520 -32.39 11.13 -15.32
CA SER A 520 -31.42 11.58 -14.32
C SER A 520 -30.01 11.49 -14.89
N VAL A 521 -29.28 12.58 -14.78
CA VAL A 521 -27.84 12.64 -15.11
C VAL A 521 -27.04 12.47 -13.83
N VAL A 522 -26.21 11.46 -13.83
CA VAL A 522 -25.31 11.13 -12.73
C VAL A 522 -23.87 11.32 -13.24
N GLN A 523 -23.05 11.99 -12.44
CA GLN A 523 -21.65 12.16 -12.79
C GLN A 523 -20.92 10.83 -12.55
N GLY A 524 -20.18 10.37 -13.55
CA GLY A 524 -19.38 9.15 -13.51
C GLY A 524 -17.90 9.42 -13.16
N GLY A 525 -17.04 8.48 -13.49
CA GLY A 525 -15.60 8.57 -13.29
C GLY A 525 -14.96 9.73 -14.04
N VAL A 526 -13.78 10.11 -13.57
CA VAL A 526 -12.93 11.14 -14.17
C VAL A 526 -11.52 10.58 -14.37
N ASP A 527 -10.87 10.95 -15.47
CA ASP A 527 -9.47 10.61 -15.73
C ASP A 527 -8.62 11.87 -15.97
N PRO A 528 -7.70 12.19 -15.05
CA PRO A 528 -6.79 13.32 -15.24
C PRO A 528 -5.67 13.05 -16.27
N VAL A 529 -5.47 11.80 -16.68
CA VAL A 529 -4.39 11.45 -17.63
C VAL A 529 -4.79 11.81 -19.06
N ASN A 530 -5.98 11.36 -19.49
CA ASN A 530 -6.52 11.65 -20.82
C ASN A 530 -7.53 12.80 -20.82
N HIS A 531 -7.74 13.44 -19.68
CA HIS A 531 -8.67 14.55 -19.48
C HIS A 531 -10.09 14.23 -19.93
N VAL A 532 -10.64 13.11 -19.43
CA VAL A 532 -12.01 12.64 -19.72
C VAL A 532 -12.85 12.61 -18.46
N PHE A 533 -14.09 13.02 -18.55
CA PHE A 533 -15.11 12.77 -17.53
C PHE A 533 -16.38 12.18 -18.11
N LEU A 534 -17.10 11.43 -17.27
CA LEU A 534 -18.26 10.66 -17.70
C LEU A 534 -19.54 11.16 -17.07
N GLU A 535 -20.63 11.01 -17.81
CA GLU A 535 -22.01 11.06 -17.32
C GLU A 535 -22.70 9.73 -17.54
N ALA A 536 -23.53 9.33 -16.58
CA ALA A 536 -24.47 8.25 -16.71
C ALA A 536 -25.89 8.79 -16.89
N TYR A 537 -26.61 8.22 -17.84
CA TYR A 537 -28.07 8.39 -18.00
C TYR A 537 -28.75 7.24 -17.27
N LYS A 538 -29.21 7.53 -16.04
CA LYS A 538 -29.56 6.50 -15.07
C LYS A 538 -30.68 5.58 -15.56
N GLU A 539 -31.79 6.10 -16.04
CA GLU A 539 -32.97 5.34 -16.40
C GLU A 539 -32.81 4.56 -17.72
N THR A 540 -31.90 5.02 -18.57
CA THR A 540 -31.58 4.34 -19.85
C THR A 540 -30.31 3.49 -19.78
N MET A 541 -29.61 3.57 -18.66
CA MET A 541 -28.35 2.83 -18.42
C MET A 541 -27.33 3.02 -19.56
N GLN A 542 -27.06 4.26 -19.86
CA GLN A 542 -26.17 4.70 -20.96
C GLN A 542 -25.09 5.62 -20.43
N TRP A 543 -23.95 5.64 -21.09
CA TRP A 543 -22.81 6.47 -20.74
C TRP A 543 -22.48 7.46 -21.82
N VAL A 544 -22.00 8.63 -21.40
CA VAL A 544 -21.53 9.71 -22.26
C VAL A 544 -20.21 10.25 -21.72
N ALA A 545 -19.25 10.51 -22.58
CA ALA A 545 -17.95 11.08 -22.22
C ALA A 545 -17.77 12.49 -22.76
N TYR A 546 -17.06 13.30 -21.99
CA TYR A 546 -16.72 14.68 -22.28
C TYR A 546 -15.24 14.94 -22.05
N SER A 547 -14.66 15.86 -22.82
CA SER A 547 -13.31 16.37 -22.62
C SER A 547 -13.27 17.33 -21.44
N MET A 548 -12.33 17.14 -20.52
CA MET A 548 -12.03 18.11 -19.46
C MET A 548 -11.31 19.36 -19.96
N ASP A 549 -10.67 19.32 -21.14
CA ASP A 549 -10.01 20.48 -21.73
C ASP A 549 -10.98 21.47 -22.37
N THR A 550 -12.11 20.98 -22.88
CA THR A 550 -13.02 21.82 -23.71
C THR A 550 -14.49 21.76 -23.29
N GLY A 551 -14.89 20.76 -22.49
CA GLY A 551 -16.29 20.46 -22.16
C GLY A 551 -17.09 19.90 -23.36
N GLU A 552 -16.45 19.58 -24.46
CA GLU A 552 -17.11 19.00 -25.62
C GLU A 552 -17.34 17.50 -25.42
N LYS A 553 -18.47 17.03 -25.94
CA LYS A 553 -18.78 15.61 -25.94
C LYS A 553 -17.82 14.84 -26.85
N LEU A 554 -17.16 13.81 -26.31
CA LEU A 554 -16.29 12.93 -27.06
C LEU A 554 -17.12 11.83 -27.75
N TRP A 555 -17.96 11.14 -27.00
CA TRP A 555 -18.79 10.05 -27.51
C TRP A 555 -20.05 9.87 -26.65
N GLY A 556 -20.93 9.00 -27.11
CA GLY A 556 -22.16 8.58 -26.41
C GLY A 556 -23.43 9.25 -26.95
N PRO A 557 -24.61 8.89 -26.41
CA PRO A 557 -24.76 7.83 -25.42
C PRO A 557 -24.43 6.45 -26.01
N THR A 558 -23.93 5.54 -25.15
CA THR A 558 -23.71 4.14 -25.50
C THR A 558 -25.01 3.40 -25.78
N HIS A 559 -24.95 2.15 -26.22
CA HIS A 559 -26.10 1.27 -26.13
C HIS A 559 -26.51 1.09 -24.67
N SER A 560 -27.84 0.98 -24.42
CA SER A 560 -28.33 0.67 -23.08
C SER A 560 -27.76 -0.65 -22.61
N GLN A 561 -27.30 -0.68 -21.38
CA GLN A 561 -26.92 -1.94 -20.72
C GLN A 561 -28.21 -2.75 -20.45
N PRO A 562 -28.17 -4.09 -20.44
CA PRO A 562 -29.38 -4.90 -20.30
C PRO A 562 -30.15 -4.66 -19.02
N ALA A 563 -31.44 -4.76 -19.15
CA ALA A 563 -32.41 -4.30 -18.21
C ALA A 563 -32.66 -5.23 -17.03
N LEU A 564 -31.65 -5.54 -16.22
CA LEU A 564 -31.96 -6.00 -14.88
C LEU A 564 -31.00 -5.42 -13.86
N ASP A 565 -30.68 -4.22 -14.10
CA ASP A 565 -30.29 -3.36 -13.03
C ASP A 565 -31.56 -2.90 -12.36
N TYR A 566 -32.03 -3.65 -11.36
CA TYR A 566 -33.31 -3.43 -10.68
C TYR A 566 -33.46 -1.99 -10.19
N TYR A 567 -32.37 -1.34 -9.91
CA TYR A 567 -32.28 0.04 -9.44
C TYR A 567 -31.78 1.04 -10.49
N GLY A 568 -31.48 0.59 -11.70
CA GLY A 568 -30.76 1.39 -12.70
C GLY A 568 -29.30 1.60 -12.30
N ILE A 569 -28.60 2.47 -13.02
CA ILE A 569 -27.28 2.90 -12.59
C ILE A 569 -27.43 3.60 -11.24
N PRO A 570 -26.71 3.19 -10.20
CA PRO A 570 -26.90 3.73 -8.85
C PRO A 570 -26.72 5.23 -8.81
N GLY A 571 -27.46 5.86 -7.95
CA GLY A 571 -27.40 7.31 -7.76
C GLY A 571 -26.21 7.81 -6.95
N THR A 572 -25.21 6.95 -6.70
CA THR A 572 -23.95 7.24 -6.01
C THR A 572 -22.77 6.83 -6.86
N GLU A 573 -22.70 7.09 -7.89
CA GLU A 573 -22.11 7.77 -9.01
C GLU A 573 -20.65 7.43 -9.31
N ASP A 574 -19.77 7.55 -8.36
CA ASP A 574 -18.37 7.22 -8.40
C ASP A 574 -18.07 5.71 -8.36
N ARG A 575 -19.13 4.89 -8.24
CA ARG A 575 -19.03 3.42 -8.22
C ARG A 575 -19.34 2.79 -9.56
N ALA A 576 -20.16 3.49 -10.33
CA ALA A 576 -20.79 2.90 -11.48
C ALA A 576 -19.80 2.66 -12.61
N MET A 577 -18.91 3.61 -12.89
CA MET A 577 -17.89 3.46 -13.94
C MET A 577 -16.57 4.07 -13.49
N GLN A 578 -15.51 3.30 -13.62
CA GLN A 578 -14.14 3.71 -13.36
C GLN A 578 -13.36 3.83 -14.65
N ILE A 579 -12.43 4.77 -14.70
CA ILE A 579 -11.53 4.96 -15.85
C ILE A 579 -10.12 4.58 -15.44
N ALA A 580 -9.52 3.69 -16.19
CA ALA A 580 -8.12 3.31 -16.03
C ALA A 580 -7.56 2.73 -17.33
N TYR A 581 -6.27 2.93 -17.58
CA TYR A 581 -5.54 2.34 -18.71
C TYR A 581 -6.17 2.61 -20.09
N GLY A 582 -6.76 3.80 -20.27
CA GLY A 582 -7.46 4.16 -21.51
C GLY A 582 -8.79 3.43 -21.71
N LYS A 583 -9.41 2.92 -20.65
CA LYS A 583 -10.67 2.17 -20.71
C LYS A 583 -11.63 2.62 -19.60
N CYS A 584 -12.91 2.45 -19.87
CA CYS A 584 -13.99 2.69 -18.91
C CYS A 584 -14.63 1.36 -18.50
N TYR A 585 -14.71 1.10 -17.21
CA TYR A 585 -15.25 -0.15 -16.64
C TYR A 585 -16.51 0.16 -15.86
N SER A 586 -17.60 -0.49 -16.23
CA SER A 586 -18.90 -0.38 -15.56
C SER A 586 -19.35 -1.73 -15.03
N SER A 587 -19.70 -1.81 -13.76
CA SER A 587 -20.30 -3.02 -13.15
C SER A 587 -21.30 -2.64 -12.09
N GLU A 588 -22.39 -3.38 -12.01
CA GLU A 588 -23.51 -3.05 -11.15
C GLU A 588 -24.33 -4.27 -10.73
N PHE A 589 -25.59 -4.03 -10.35
CA PHE A 589 -26.52 -5.03 -9.85
C PHE A 589 -26.84 -6.15 -10.82
N SER A 590 -26.67 -5.93 -12.12
CA SER A 590 -26.82 -6.98 -13.14
C SER A 590 -25.75 -8.08 -13.05
N GLY A 591 -24.64 -7.78 -12.37
CA GLY A 591 -23.48 -8.68 -12.30
C GLY A 591 -22.73 -8.84 -13.62
N ILE A 592 -22.95 -7.91 -14.56
CA ILE A 592 -22.23 -7.85 -15.84
C ILE A 592 -21.26 -6.68 -15.78
N MET A 593 -20.00 -6.94 -16.09
CA MET A 593 -19.02 -5.89 -16.30
C MET A 593 -18.92 -5.56 -17.78
N TYR A 594 -18.90 -4.27 -18.08
CA TYR A 594 -18.71 -3.72 -19.43
C TYR A 594 -17.41 -2.94 -19.46
N CYS A 595 -16.64 -3.13 -20.50
CA CYS A 595 -15.44 -2.34 -20.76
C CYS A 595 -15.56 -1.62 -22.09
N TYR A 596 -15.39 -0.31 -22.05
CA TYR A 596 -15.43 0.55 -23.21
C TYR A 596 -14.07 1.20 -23.44
N ASP A 597 -13.74 1.50 -24.69
CA ASP A 597 -12.62 2.37 -25.02
C ASP A 597 -12.92 3.81 -24.52
N GLU A 598 -12.00 4.38 -23.81
CA GLU A 598 -12.19 5.67 -23.14
C GLU A 598 -12.42 6.82 -24.13
N MET A 599 -11.74 6.80 -25.30
CA MET A 599 -11.76 7.90 -26.26
C MET A 599 -12.86 7.76 -27.31
N THR A 600 -13.38 6.55 -27.53
CA THR A 600 -14.35 6.28 -28.60
C THR A 600 -15.71 5.81 -28.09
N GLY A 601 -15.77 5.25 -26.86
CA GLY A 601 -16.97 4.63 -26.33
C GLY A 601 -17.32 3.29 -26.98
N GLU A 602 -16.40 2.68 -27.75
CA GLU A 602 -16.57 1.35 -28.32
C GLU A 602 -16.56 0.30 -27.21
N LEU A 603 -17.52 -0.62 -27.21
CA LEU A 603 -17.56 -1.75 -26.30
C LEU A 603 -16.47 -2.75 -26.68
N LEU A 604 -15.46 -2.92 -25.82
CA LEU A 604 -14.32 -3.78 -26.05
C LEU A 604 -14.58 -5.22 -25.61
N TRP A 605 -15.13 -5.41 -24.43
CA TRP A 605 -15.44 -6.72 -23.87
C TRP A 605 -16.52 -6.63 -22.77
N THR A 606 -17.10 -7.79 -22.43
CA THR A 606 -18.00 -7.95 -21.30
C THR A 606 -17.62 -9.21 -20.49
N TYR A 607 -17.94 -9.21 -19.21
CA TYR A 607 -17.76 -10.35 -18.31
C TYR A 607 -19.07 -10.60 -17.55
N GLY A 608 -19.44 -11.87 -17.35
CA GLY A 608 -20.59 -12.24 -16.51
C GLY A 608 -21.92 -12.47 -17.26
N ASN A 609 -21.94 -12.34 -18.59
CA ASN A 609 -23.17 -12.44 -19.40
C ASN A 609 -23.22 -13.67 -20.32
N GLY A 610 -22.57 -14.77 -19.94
CA GLY A 610 -22.52 -16.01 -20.72
C GLY A 610 -21.40 -16.06 -21.77
N GLY A 611 -20.60 -14.97 -21.89
CA GLY A 611 -19.37 -14.96 -22.69
C GLY A 611 -18.22 -15.59 -21.95
N GLU A 612 -17.02 -15.45 -22.52
CA GLU A 612 -15.79 -15.79 -21.84
C GLU A 612 -15.69 -15.00 -20.53
N GLY A 613 -15.31 -15.65 -19.44
CA GLY A 613 -15.28 -15.04 -18.11
C GLY A 613 -16.61 -15.11 -17.34
N ASN A 614 -17.64 -15.74 -17.84
CA ASN A 614 -18.84 -16.02 -17.10
C ASN A 614 -18.60 -17.09 -16.03
N SER A 615 -18.14 -16.66 -14.87
CA SER A 615 -17.73 -17.54 -13.77
C SER A 615 -18.65 -17.51 -12.56
N THR A 616 -19.81 -16.90 -12.64
CA THR A 616 -20.73 -16.89 -11.50
C THR A 616 -21.37 -18.25 -11.33
N ASN A 617 -20.83 -19.03 -10.43
CA ASN A 617 -21.40 -20.30 -9.96
C ASN A 617 -22.45 -20.04 -8.88
N ALA A 618 -23.21 -18.98 -9.01
CA ALA A 618 -24.11 -18.55 -7.97
C ALA A 618 -25.33 -19.46 -7.79
N GLY A 619 -25.53 -20.40 -8.69
CA GLY A 619 -26.57 -21.41 -8.59
C GLY A 619 -27.95 -20.96 -9.09
N PHE A 620 -28.17 -19.67 -9.37
CA PHE A 620 -29.36 -19.19 -10.08
C PHE A 620 -29.06 -17.88 -10.82
N GLU A 621 -29.81 -17.62 -11.85
CA GLU A 621 -29.70 -16.43 -12.66
C GLU A 621 -30.58 -15.32 -12.11
N VAL A 622 -30.06 -14.09 -12.09
CA VAL A 622 -30.81 -12.89 -11.80
C VAL A 622 -31.13 -12.21 -13.15
N GLY A 623 -32.22 -12.66 -13.76
CA GLY A 623 -32.62 -12.11 -15.06
C GLY A 623 -31.60 -12.38 -16.16
N GLN A 624 -30.99 -11.32 -16.73
CA GLN A 624 -30.04 -11.44 -17.85
C GLN A 624 -28.58 -11.41 -17.42
N GLY A 625 -28.33 -11.23 -16.15
CA GLY A 625 -26.98 -11.11 -15.60
C GLY A 625 -26.74 -12.11 -14.47
N ASN A 626 -25.79 -11.77 -13.65
CA ASN A 626 -25.39 -12.56 -12.50
C ASN A 626 -25.69 -11.79 -11.21
N TYR A 627 -25.17 -12.22 -10.11
CA TYR A 627 -25.30 -11.47 -8.86
C TYR A 627 -24.56 -10.14 -8.91
N PRO A 628 -24.99 -9.15 -8.12
CA PRO A 628 -24.36 -7.85 -8.06
C PRO A 628 -22.85 -7.97 -7.94
N MET A 629 -22.15 -7.21 -8.77
CA MET A 629 -20.70 -7.19 -8.81
C MET A 629 -20.25 -5.74 -8.78
N THR A 630 -19.46 -5.38 -7.77
CA THR A 630 -19.01 -4.02 -7.54
C THR A 630 -17.49 -3.94 -7.62
N ILE A 631 -16.98 -3.01 -8.42
CA ILE A 631 -15.54 -2.71 -8.47
C ILE A 631 -15.11 -2.14 -7.13
N GLN A 632 -14.12 -2.79 -6.50
CA GLN A 632 -13.50 -2.34 -5.25
C GLN A 632 -12.23 -1.54 -5.50
N ALA A 633 -11.40 -2.02 -6.41
CA ALA A 633 -10.14 -1.40 -6.78
C ALA A 633 -9.72 -1.80 -8.18
N ILE A 634 -8.94 -0.93 -8.83
CA ILE A 634 -8.22 -1.22 -10.07
C ILE A 634 -6.76 -0.86 -9.81
N ALA A 635 -5.89 -1.84 -9.90
CA ALA A 635 -4.46 -1.67 -9.61
C ALA A 635 -3.63 -2.63 -10.44
N ASN A 636 -2.46 -2.21 -10.90
CA ASN A 636 -1.51 -3.05 -11.64
C ASN A 636 -2.15 -3.86 -12.79
N GLY A 637 -3.08 -3.26 -13.55
CA GLY A 637 -3.77 -3.93 -14.66
C GLY A 637 -4.82 -4.96 -14.25
N ILE A 638 -5.23 -4.99 -12.98
CA ILE A 638 -6.22 -5.93 -12.44
C ILE A 638 -7.41 -5.17 -11.87
N ILE A 639 -8.60 -5.66 -12.12
CA ILE A 639 -9.85 -5.17 -11.54
C ILE A 639 -10.27 -6.14 -10.43
N TYR A 640 -10.40 -5.64 -9.20
CA TYR A 640 -10.88 -6.40 -8.05
C TYR A 640 -12.34 -6.07 -7.79
N THR A 641 -13.17 -7.10 -7.68
CA THR A 641 -14.60 -6.96 -7.44
C THR A 641 -15.06 -7.87 -6.30
N VAL A 642 -16.13 -7.47 -5.64
CA VAL A 642 -16.83 -8.31 -4.68
C VAL A 642 -18.32 -8.34 -5.02
N THR A 643 -19.01 -9.37 -4.56
CA THR A 643 -20.47 -9.40 -4.56
C THR A 643 -20.98 -8.71 -3.29
N THR A 644 -21.66 -7.60 -3.49
CA THR A 644 -22.32 -6.86 -2.40
C THR A 644 -23.63 -6.25 -2.89
N GLU A 645 -24.57 -6.08 -1.99
CA GLU A 645 -25.83 -5.46 -2.28
C GLU A 645 -26.49 -4.98 -0.98
N HIS A 646 -27.19 -3.85 -1.05
CA HIS A 646 -27.88 -3.27 0.09
C HIS A 646 -29.36 -3.11 -0.19
N THR A 647 -30.15 -4.14 0.15
CA THR A 647 -31.60 -4.04 0.23
C THR A 647 -32.12 -4.72 1.48
N ILE A 648 -33.26 -4.26 1.97
CA ILE A 648 -33.92 -4.85 3.15
C ILE A 648 -34.34 -6.30 2.89
N GLN A 649 -34.56 -6.64 1.64
CA GLN A 649 -35.09 -7.94 1.22
C GLN A 649 -34.07 -8.75 0.45
N THR A 650 -32.79 -8.34 0.51
CA THR A 650 -31.73 -9.04 -0.20
C THR A 650 -31.67 -10.49 0.22
N PRO A 651 -31.81 -11.43 -0.70
CA PRO A 651 -31.44 -12.79 -0.42
C PRO A 651 -29.93 -12.87 -0.18
N ILE A 652 -29.49 -13.74 0.71
CA ILE A 652 -28.07 -14.02 0.86
C ILE A 652 -27.66 -14.85 -0.35
N TYR A 653 -26.80 -14.29 -1.17
CA TYR A 653 -26.37 -14.93 -2.41
C TYR A 653 -25.46 -16.11 -2.12
N LYS A 654 -25.90 -17.32 -2.48
CA LYS A 654 -25.06 -18.50 -2.45
C LYS A 654 -24.13 -18.50 -3.65
N GLY A 655 -22.87 -18.85 -3.45
CA GLY A 655 -21.88 -18.85 -4.50
C GLY A 655 -21.45 -17.46 -4.98
N ALA A 656 -21.71 -16.43 -4.18
CA ALA A 656 -21.13 -15.11 -4.39
C ALA A 656 -19.59 -15.14 -4.31
N LEU A 657 -18.93 -14.30 -5.06
CA LEU A 657 -17.48 -14.36 -5.24
C LEU A 657 -16.84 -12.96 -5.13
N ALA A 658 -15.66 -12.92 -4.51
CA ALA A 658 -14.63 -11.94 -4.84
C ALA A 658 -13.91 -12.39 -6.11
N ARG A 659 -13.50 -11.45 -6.97
CA ARG A 659 -12.89 -11.72 -8.26
C ARG A 659 -11.74 -10.78 -8.55
N ALA A 660 -10.74 -11.28 -9.26
CA ALA A 660 -9.73 -10.49 -9.95
C ALA A 660 -9.85 -10.73 -11.45
N LEU A 661 -10.00 -9.66 -12.21
CA LEU A 661 -10.14 -9.70 -13.66
C LEU A 661 -9.01 -8.94 -14.32
N ASN A 662 -8.53 -9.43 -15.45
CA ASN A 662 -7.57 -8.69 -16.27
C ASN A 662 -8.24 -7.45 -16.87
N ALA A 663 -7.71 -6.28 -16.58
CA ALA A 663 -8.25 -5.00 -17.06
C ALA A 663 -8.17 -4.84 -18.58
N THR A 664 -7.32 -5.61 -19.28
CA THR A 664 -7.13 -5.51 -20.72
C THR A 664 -8.23 -6.22 -21.50
N ASP A 665 -8.61 -7.43 -21.09
CA ASP A 665 -9.46 -8.33 -21.88
C ASP A 665 -10.61 -8.96 -21.08
N GLY A 666 -10.73 -8.68 -19.77
CA GLY A 666 -11.78 -9.18 -18.92
C GLY A 666 -11.64 -10.67 -18.55
N THR A 667 -10.48 -11.30 -18.81
CA THR A 667 -10.25 -12.68 -18.38
C THR A 667 -10.17 -12.78 -16.88
N GLU A 668 -10.76 -13.84 -16.31
CA GLU A 668 -10.73 -14.10 -14.87
C GLU A 668 -9.34 -14.59 -14.47
N ILE A 669 -8.71 -13.88 -13.50
CA ILE A 669 -7.41 -14.28 -12.94
C ILE A 669 -7.63 -15.24 -11.80
N TRP A 670 -8.49 -14.86 -10.84
CA TRP A 670 -8.86 -15.70 -9.72
C TRP A 670 -10.23 -15.32 -9.13
N THR A 671 -10.81 -16.26 -8.41
CA THR A 671 -12.02 -16.04 -7.61
C THR A 671 -11.91 -16.70 -6.25
N LEU A 672 -12.70 -16.21 -5.28
CA LEU A 672 -12.84 -16.79 -3.95
C LEU A 672 -14.27 -16.57 -3.46
N SER A 673 -14.84 -17.53 -2.73
CA SER A 673 -16.18 -17.36 -2.16
C SER A 673 -16.22 -16.20 -1.19
N ASP A 674 -17.08 -15.22 -1.48
CA ASP A 674 -17.22 -14.02 -0.69
C ASP A 674 -18.57 -13.34 -0.90
N TYR A 675 -19.08 -12.79 0.20
CA TYR A 675 -20.23 -11.92 0.20
C TYR A 675 -20.10 -10.89 1.32
N THR A 676 -20.13 -9.62 1.01
CA THR A 676 -19.94 -8.60 2.04
C THR A 676 -21.23 -8.07 2.64
N GLY A 677 -22.33 -8.01 1.90
CA GLY A 677 -23.63 -7.51 2.38
C GLY A 677 -23.62 -6.05 2.86
N GLU A 678 -22.63 -5.26 2.49
CA GLU A 678 -22.42 -3.90 2.98
C GLU A 678 -22.99 -2.86 2.02
N PHE A 679 -23.52 -1.76 2.61
CA PHE A 679 -24.13 -0.66 1.86
C PHE A 679 -23.16 0.03 0.91
N PHE A 680 -21.97 0.30 1.46
CA PHE A 680 -20.87 0.86 0.68
C PHE A 680 -19.74 -0.15 0.66
N PRO A 681 -19.13 -0.43 -0.48
CA PRO A 681 -18.00 -1.32 -0.55
C PRO A 681 -16.75 -0.64 0.03
N MET A 682 -16.68 -0.53 1.35
CA MET A 682 -15.56 0.06 2.09
C MET A 682 -14.79 -0.97 2.92
N SER A 683 -15.09 -2.25 2.72
CA SER A 683 -14.47 -3.36 3.45
C SER A 683 -13.28 -3.98 2.71
N PHE A 684 -12.72 -3.29 1.73
CA PHE A 684 -11.65 -3.80 0.89
C PHE A 684 -10.48 -2.82 0.85
N ALA A 685 -9.28 -3.30 1.13
CA ALA A 685 -8.03 -2.54 1.00
C ALA A 685 -6.98 -3.39 0.30
N LEU A 686 -6.13 -2.78 -0.52
CA LEU A 686 -5.03 -3.46 -1.18
C LEU A 686 -3.75 -2.63 -1.15
N ALA A 687 -2.63 -3.30 -0.94
CA ALA A 687 -1.28 -2.77 -1.09
C ALA A 687 -0.25 -3.90 -0.97
N ASP A 688 0.97 -3.65 -1.41
CA ASP A 688 2.12 -4.53 -1.20
C ASP A 688 1.97 -5.94 -1.80
N GLY A 689 1.10 -6.11 -2.80
CA GLY A 689 0.76 -7.42 -3.38
C GLY A 689 -0.26 -8.23 -2.56
N TYR A 690 -0.91 -7.58 -1.59
CA TYR A 690 -1.95 -8.18 -0.75
C TYR A 690 -3.26 -7.41 -0.87
N ALA A 691 -4.35 -8.11 -0.58
CA ALA A 691 -5.64 -7.49 -0.34
C ALA A 691 -6.22 -8.02 0.97
N ALA A 692 -6.86 -7.13 1.71
CA ALA A 692 -7.57 -7.48 2.93
C ALA A 692 -9.02 -7.01 2.84
N TRP A 693 -9.95 -7.89 3.14
CA TRP A 693 -11.38 -7.58 3.13
C TRP A 693 -12.17 -8.42 4.13
N PHE A 694 -13.42 -8.03 4.34
CA PHE A 694 -14.35 -8.73 5.21
C PHE A 694 -15.22 -9.70 4.39
N ASN A 695 -15.27 -10.97 4.83
CA ASN A 695 -16.16 -11.97 4.27
C ASN A 695 -17.34 -12.19 5.23
N GLY A 696 -18.54 -11.84 4.80
CA GLY A 696 -19.76 -11.97 5.60
C GLY A 696 -20.26 -13.41 5.73
N TYR A 697 -19.75 -14.35 4.95
CA TYR A 697 -20.15 -15.76 5.08
C TYR A 697 -19.73 -16.36 6.43
N ASP A 698 -18.61 -15.91 6.97
CA ASP A 698 -18.07 -16.40 8.24
C ASP A 698 -17.64 -15.28 9.22
N ASN A 699 -17.94 -14.04 8.91
CA ASN A 699 -17.59 -12.85 9.69
C ASN A 699 -16.08 -12.71 9.99
N ARG A 700 -15.25 -13.09 9.03
CA ARG A 700 -13.78 -13.00 9.15
C ARG A 700 -13.19 -11.96 8.21
N ILE A 701 -12.09 -11.39 8.63
CA ILE A 701 -11.17 -10.65 7.75
C ILE A 701 -10.31 -11.69 7.04
N TYR A 702 -10.15 -11.53 5.73
CA TYR A 702 -9.28 -12.32 4.88
C TYR A 702 -8.10 -11.47 4.43
N SER A 703 -6.89 -11.99 4.52
CA SER A 703 -5.71 -11.43 3.85
C SER A 703 -5.28 -12.40 2.76
N VAL A 704 -5.20 -11.91 1.54
CA VAL A 704 -4.90 -12.71 0.34
C VAL A 704 -3.68 -12.14 -0.35
N GLY A 705 -2.79 -13.03 -0.78
CA GLY A 705 -1.56 -12.65 -1.46
C GLY A 705 -0.59 -13.81 -1.56
N ARG A 706 0.58 -13.55 -2.18
CA ARG A 706 1.63 -14.57 -2.34
C ARG A 706 2.25 -14.93 -1.00
N GLY A 707 2.18 -16.22 -0.62
CA GLY A 707 2.61 -16.72 0.67
C GLY A 707 3.96 -17.45 0.66
N PRO A 708 4.58 -17.62 1.82
CA PRO A 708 5.80 -18.40 1.95
C PRO A 708 5.53 -19.90 1.80
N SER A 709 6.49 -20.64 1.27
CA SER A 709 6.50 -22.09 1.20
C SER A 709 7.73 -22.67 1.91
N ALA A 710 7.67 -23.96 2.23
CA ALA A 710 8.83 -24.68 2.74
C ALA A 710 8.97 -26.03 2.01
N THR A 711 10.17 -26.26 1.51
CA THR A 711 10.54 -27.53 0.87
C THR A 711 11.36 -28.36 1.85
N THR A 712 11.12 -29.69 1.86
CA THR A 712 11.98 -30.65 2.55
C THR A 712 12.53 -31.65 1.55
N VAL A 713 13.68 -32.24 1.83
CA VAL A 713 14.28 -33.28 1.00
C VAL A 713 14.98 -34.32 1.83
N THR A 714 14.80 -35.57 1.44
CA THR A 714 15.57 -36.73 1.92
C THR A 714 15.92 -37.61 0.77
N ALA A 715 17.01 -38.33 0.85
CA ALA A 715 17.43 -39.28 -0.18
C ALA A 715 17.80 -40.62 0.46
N GLY A 716 17.42 -41.71 -0.19
CA GLY A 716 17.70 -43.01 0.36
C GLY A 716 18.03 -44.03 -0.72
N PRO A 717 18.98 -44.96 -0.43
CA PRO A 717 19.77 -45.09 0.78
C PRO A 717 20.81 -43.94 0.91
N GLU A 718 21.11 -43.53 2.17
CA GLU A 718 22.13 -42.48 2.46
C GLU A 718 23.53 -42.90 1.99
N VAL A 719 23.78 -44.22 2.01
CA VAL A 719 24.94 -44.84 1.39
C VAL A 719 24.43 -45.77 0.31
N SER A 720 24.74 -45.46 -0.93
CA SER A 720 24.35 -46.21 -2.13
C SER A 720 25.61 -46.84 -2.77
N VAL A 721 25.34 -47.77 -3.69
CA VAL A 721 26.40 -48.40 -4.52
C VAL A 721 26.26 -47.86 -5.94
N HIS A 722 27.40 -47.53 -6.57
CA HIS A 722 27.45 -47.09 -7.97
C HIS A 722 26.62 -48.00 -8.90
N GLY A 723 25.78 -47.41 -9.74
CA GLY A 723 24.84 -48.14 -10.60
C GLY A 723 23.49 -48.49 -9.93
N SER A 724 23.33 -48.21 -8.63
CA SER A 724 22.05 -48.38 -7.96
C SER A 724 21.24 -47.08 -7.98
N SER A 725 19.92 -47.22 -8.10
CA SER A 725 19.01 -46.08 -8.05
C SER A 725 18.85 -45.52 -6.63
N VAL A 726 18.82 -44.21 -6.49
CA VAL A 726 18.56 -43.45 -5.28
C VAL A 726 17.19 -42.81 -5.37
N LEU A 727 16.36 -42.99 -4.36
CA LEU A 727 15.06 -42.30 -4.27
C LEU A 727 15.21 -41.03 -3.46
N VAL A 728 14.96 -39.89 -4.14
CA VAL A 728 14.82 -38.58 -3.52
C VAL A 728 13.34 -38.32 -3.27
N LYS A 729 12.98 -37.90 -2.06
CA LYS A 729 11.61 -37.58 -1.68
C LYS A 729 11.59 -36.43 -0.70
N GLY A 730 10.48 -35.73 -0.67
CA GLY A 730 10.26 -34.64 0.26
C GLY A 730 8.84 -34.12 0.19
N THR A 731 8.66 -32.95 0.77
CA THR A 731 7.36 -32.25 0.78
C THR A 731 7.54 -30.80 0.41
N VAL A 732 6.50 -30.19 -0.16
CA VAL A 732 6.37 -28.74 -0.26
C VAL A 732 5.08 -28.35 0.46
N ILE A 733 5.22 -27.51 1.47
CA ILE A 733 4.11 -27.07 2.32
C ILE A 733 3.96 -25.56 2.26
N ASP A 734 2.73 -25.11 2.42
CA ASP A 734 2.37 -23.73 2.70
C ASP A 734 2.73 -23.39 4.15
N THR A 735 3.49 -22.31 4.35
CA THR A 735 3.88 -21.83 5.68
C THR A 735 3.30 -20.43 5.98
N ALA A 736 2.28 -20.02 5.24
CA ALA A 736 1.55 -18.80 5.56
C ALA A 736 1.00 -18.85 6.99
N ALA A 737 0.88 -17.69 7.63
CA ALA A 737 0.48 -17.60 9.04
C ALA A 737 -0.87 -18.28 9.32
N GLY A 738 -1.80 -18.21 8.37
CA GLY A 738 -3.10 -18.89 8.47
C GLY A 738 -3.01 -20.41 8.62
N THR A 739 -1.97 -21.04 8.08
CA THR A 739 -1.77 -22.50 8.20
C THR A 739 -1.35 -22.92 9.59
N GLN A 740 -0.92 -21.98 10.42
CA GLN A 740 -0.49 -22.20 11.80
C GLN A 740 -1.63 -21.97 12.82
N LEU A 741 -2.80 -21.52 12.35
CA LEU A 741 -3.97 -21.41 13.22
C LEU A 741 -4.38 -22.80 13.75
N ASP A 742 -4.88 -22.84 14.98
CA ASP A 742 -5.19 -24.10 15.68
C ASP A 742 -6.12 -25.04 14.87
N GLU A 743 -7.09 -24.47 14.15
CA GLU A 743 -8.01 -25.25 13.32
C GLU A 743 -7.30 -25.93 12.14
N GLN A 744 -6.37 -25.22 11.47
CA GLN A 744 -5.62 -25.75 10.34
C GLN A 744 -4.52 -26.72 10.82
N ALA A 745 -3.79 -26.36 11.86
CA ALA A 745 -2.78 -27.22 12.45
C ALA A 745 -3.35 -28.57 12.92
N ALA A 746 -4.56 -28.57 13.49
CA ALA A 746 -5.25 -29.80 13.90
C ALA A 746 -5.67 -30.67 12.70
N ARG A 747 -6.06 -30.06 11.59
CA ARG A 747 -6.47 -30.79 10.37
C ARG A 747 -5.31 -31.29 9.53
N PHE A 748 -4.18 -30.57 9.57
CA PHE A 748 -2.98 -30.83 8.79
C PHE A 748 -1.75 -31.02 9.69
N PRO A 749 -1.64 -32.11 10.42
CA PRO A 749 -0.54 -32.30 11.40
C PRO A 749 0.86 -32.36 10.74
N ASN A 750 0.94 -32.58 9.43
CA ASN A 750 2.19 -32.58 8.65
C ASN A 750 2.41 -31.27 7.85
N GLY A 751 1.63 -30.22 8.13
CA GLY A 751 1.58 -28.97 7.39
C GLY A 751 0.56 -28.98 6.27
N VAL A 752 0.09 -27.80 5.86
CA VAL A 752 -0.84 -27.63 4.74
C VAL A 752 -0.04 -27.80 3.44
N PRO A 753 -0.40 -28.72 2.54
CA PRO A 753 0.27 -28.86 1.24
C PRO A 753 0.20 -27.60 0.39
N ALA A 754 1.31 -27.25 -0.24
CA ALA A 754 1.31 -26.27 -1.32
C ALA A 754 0.71 -26.89 -2.58
N VAL A 755 -0.16 -26.12 -3.27
CA VAL A 755 -0.89 -26.57 -4.45
C VAL A 755 -0.64 -25.65 -5.64
N SER A 756 -0.87 -26.17 -6.86
CA SER A 756 -0.77 -25.36 -8.08
C SER A 756 -1.79 -24.22 -8.08
N ASP A 757 -1.47 -23.14 -8.80
CA ASP A 757 -2.38 -21.99 -8.93
C ASP A 757 -3.76 -22.38 -9.49
N ALA A 758 -3.81 -23.38 -10.37
CA ALA A 758 -5.07 -23.91 -10.90
C ALA A 758 -5.95 -24.61 -9.84
N SER A 759 -5.34 -25.20 -8.80
CA SER A 759 -6.06 -25.83 -7.68
C SER A 759 -6.30 -24.88 -6.50
N MET A 760 -5.76 -23.66 -6.54
CA MET A 760 -5.69 -22.75 -5.40
C MET A 760 -7.06 -22.42 -4.83
N LYS A 761 -8.03 -22.08 -5.67
CA LYS A 761 -9.37 -21.69 -5.22
C LYS A 761 -10.02 -22.75 -4.34
N ASP A 762 -10.22 -23.93 -4.90
CA ASP A 762 -10.95 -25.01 -4.22
C ASP A 762 -10.18 -25.51 -2.99
N TRP A 763 -8.85 -25.44 -3.06
CA TRP A 763 -7.99 -25.76 -1.93
C TRP A 763 -8.12 -24.76 -0.79
N MET A 764 -8.06 -23.46 -1.06
CA MET A 764 -8.22 -22.41 -0.04
C MET A 764 -9.64 -22.42 0.57
N GLU A 765 -10.65 -22.63 -0.26
CA GLU A 765 -12.02 -22.78 0.20
C GLU A 765 -12.22 -24.03 1.08
N TYR A 766 -11.52 -25.13 0.79
CA TYR A 766 -11.48 -26.29 1.66
C TYR A 766 -10.74 -26.01 2.97
N VAL A 767 -9.59 -25.36 2.91
CA VAL A 767 -8.78 -25.10 4.11
C VAL A 767 -9.45 -24.11 5.05
N TYR A 768 -10.03 -23.03 4.53
CA TYR A 768 -10.51 -21.91 5.34
C TYR A 768 -12.01 -21.73 5.39
N GLN A 769 -12.76 -22.20 4.38
CA GLN A 769 -14.21 -21.93 4.24
C GLN A 769 -15.08 -23.18 4.41
N GLN A 770 -14.55 -24.25 4.98
CA GLN A 770 -15.29 -25.50 5.29
C GLN A 770 -15.95 -26.17 4.08
N LYS A 771 -15.50 -25.87 2.85
CA LYS A 771 -15.97 -26.57 1.67
C LYS A 771 -15.43 -28.01 1.59
N PRO A 772 -16.05 -28.89 0.80
CA PRO A 772 -15.56 -30.24 0.60
C PRO A 772 -14.11 -30.28 0.12
N ARG A 773 -13.36 -31.31 0.55
CA ARG A 773 -11.99 -31.49 0.03
C ARG A 773 -12.04 -31.78 -1.48
N PRO A 774 -11.35 -31.02 -2.32
CA PRO A 774 -11.28 -31.29 -3.74
C PRO A 774 -10.54 -32.61 -3.99
N THR A 775 -10.97 -33.36 -5.02
CA THR A 775 -10.44 -34.68 -5.35
C THR A 775 -9.39 -34.65 -6.45
N ASP A 776 -9.27 -33.56 -7.13
CA ASP A 776 -8.40 -33.33 -8.31
C ASP A 776 -7.29 -32.31 -8.02
N THR A 777 -6.96 -32.09 -6.76
CA THR A 777 -5.90 -31.19 -6.33
C THR A 777 -4.55 -31.60 -6.91
N VAL A 778 -3.94 -30.70 -7.64
CA VAL A 778 -2.59 -30.81 -8.16
C VAL A 778 -1.63 -30.01 -7.28
N GLY A 779 -0.52 -30.59 -6.88
CA GLY A 779 0.53 -29.94 -6.14
C GLY A 779 1.42 -29.05 -7.02
N VAL A 780 2.61 -28.76 -6.53
CA VAL A 780 3.59 -27.88 -7.19
C VAL A 780 4.74 -28.69 -7.81
N GLU A 781 5.35 -28.17 -8.87
CA GLU A 781 6.52 -28.79 -9.49
C GLU A 781 7.77 -28.55 -8.64
N VAL A 782 8.54 -29.60 -8.42
CA VAL A 782 9.83 -29.58 -7.72
C VAL A 782 10.93 -30.07 -8.64
N VAL A 783 11.97 -29.26 -8.78
CA VAL A 783 13.16 -29.58 -9.57
C VAL A 783 14.21 -30.19 -8.66
N ILE A 784 14.77 -31.34 -9.03
CA ILE A 784 15.83 -31.99 -8.30
C ILE A 784 17.14 -31.82 -9.05
N ASN A 785 18.07 -31.11 -8.43
CA ASN A 785 19.42 -30.92 -8.92
C ASN A 785 20.41 -31.67 -8.02
N VAL A 786 21.55 -32.02 -8.58
CA VAL A 786 22.65 -32.60 -7.82
C VAL A 786 23.96 -31.87 -8.14
N LEU A 787 24.79 -31.76 -7.08
CA LEU A 787 26.19 -31.44 -7.21
C LEU A 787 26.97 -32.74 -7.00
N ASP A 788 27.61 -33.24 -8.09
CA ASP A 788 28.32 -34.50 -8.09
C ASP A 788 29.71 -34.39 -7.43
N PRO A 789 30.44 -35.50 -7.17
CA PRO A 789 31.79 -35.50 -6.62
C PRO A 789 32.82 -34.73 -7.48
N ASN A 790 32.55 -34.52 -8.76
CA ASN A 790 33.39 -33.74 -9.69
C ASN A 790 33.01 -32.26 -9.75
N THR A 791 32.12 -31.80 -8.86
CA THR A 791 31.60 -30.40 -8.83
C THR A 791 30.74 -30.04 -10.05
N ASN A 792 30.18 -31.00 -10.79
CA ASN A 792 29.19 -30.70 -11.81
C ASN A 792 27.81 -30.55 -11.16
N TYR A 793 27.12 -29.45 -11.55
CA TYR A 793 25.75 -29.17 -11.12
C TYR A 793 24.80 -29.46 -12.29
N TYR A 794 23.81 -30.31 -12.08
CA TYR A 794 22.85 -30.68 -13.14
C TYR A 794 21.52 -31.18 -12.57
N GLU A 795 20.46 -31.04 -13.36
CA GLU A 795 19.13 -31.55 -13.05
C GLU A 795 19.07 -33.08 -13.26
N VAL A 796 18.51 -33.79 -12.29
CA VAL A 796 18.30 -35.24 -12.35
C VAL A 796 16.83 -35.62 -12.53
N GLY A 797 15.91 -34.69 -12.36
CA GLY A 797 14.50 -34.90 -12.63
C GLY A 797 13.60 -33.86 -12.01
N ARG A 798 12.33 -33.94 -12.38
CA ARG A 798 11.25 -33.11 -11.85
C ARG A 798 10.10 -33.97 -11.36
N ALA A 799 9.37 -33.52 -10.38
CA ALA A 799 8.16 -34.15 -9.90
C ALA A 799 7.12 -33.13 -9.46
N THR A 800 5.87 -33.38 -9.78
CA THR A 800 4.76 -32.62 -9.19
C THR A 800 4.39 -33.27 -7.87
N SER A 801 4.26 -32.48 -6.80
CA SER A 801 3.82 -32.96 -5.50
C SER A 801 2.35 -33.40 -5.55
N ASP A 802 1.99 -34.35 -4.71
CA ASP A 802 0.60 -34.85 -4.59
C ASP A 802 -0.26 -33.95 -3.70
N ALA A 803 -1.53 -34.30 -3.53
CA ALA A 803 -2.47 -33.58 -2.66
C ALA A 803 -2.12 -33.59 -1.16
N ASN A 804 -1.04 -34.26 -0.76
CA ASN A 804 -0.46 -34.21 0.58
C ASN A 804 0.88 -33.46 0.59
N GLY A 805 1.23 -32.80 -0.51
CA GLY A 805 2.47 -32.06 -0.68
C GLY A 805 3.71 -32.93 -0.94
N MET A 806 3.57 -34.25 -1.09
CA MET A 806 4.69 -35.17 -1.24
C MET A 806 5.15 -35.27 -2.69
N TYR A 807 6.46 -35.30 -2.90
CA TYR A 807 7.08 -35.57 -4.20
C TYR A 807 8.17 -36.65 -4.09
N SER A 808 8.47 -37.31 -5.21
CA SER A 808 9.57 -38.26 -5.31
C SER A 808 10.15 -38.34 -6.70
N VAL A 809 11.47 -38.44 -6.78
CA VAL A 809 12.25 -38.66 -8.02
C VAL A 809 13.29 -39.72 -7.75
N ALA A 810 13.44 -40.66 -8.67
CA ALA A 810 14.53 -41.65 -8.62
C ALA A 810 15.60 -41.28 -9.66
N PHE A 811 16.86 -41.30 -9.26
CA PHE A 811 17.99 -41.15 -10.19
C PHE A 811 19.11 -42.14 -9.87
N THR A 812 19.96 -42.41 -10.85
CA THR A 812 21.11 -43.28 -10.68
C THR A 812 22.38 -42.45 -10.77
N PRO A 813 23.15 -42.36 -9.66
CA PRO A 813 24.42 -41.61 -9.64
C PRO A 813 25.42 -42.19 -10.65
N GLU A 814 26.10 -41.32 -11.40
CA GLU A 814 27.00 -41.68 -12.49
C GLU A 814 28.42 -42.02 -12.02
N VAL A 815 28.87 -41.45 -10.87
CA VAL A 815 30.21 -41.64 -10.34
C VAL A 815 30.16 -41.91 -8.85
N PRO A 816 31.13 -42.67 -8.28
CA PRO A 816 31.27 -42.83 -6.83
C PRO A 816 31.69 -41.51 -6.15
N GLY A 817 31.23 -41.30 -4.92
CA GLY A 817 31.60 -40.19 -4.06
C GLY A 817 30.37 -39.49 -3.43
N LYS A 818 30.57 -38.30 -2.84
CA LYS A 818 29.54 -37.54 -2.17
C LYS A 818 28.75 -36.73 -3.20
N TYR A 819 27.45 -36.87 -3.17
CA TYR A 819 26.48 -36.04 -3.89
C TYR A 819 25.79 -35.13 -2.91
N THR A 820 25.65 -33.82 -3.24
CA THR A 820 24.69 -32.92 -2.61
C THR A 820 23.44 -32.89 -3.49
N ILE A 821 22.29 -33.12 -2.93
CA ILE A 821 20.99 -33.16 -3.63
C ILE A 821 20.21 -31.94 -3.20
N ILE A 822 19.77 -31.15 -4.15
CA ILE A 822 19.04 -29.90 -3.96
C ILE A 822 17.66 -30.07 -4.58
N ALA A 823 16.63 -29.91 -3.75
CA ALA A 823 15.25 -29.88 -4.21
C ALA A 823 14.75 -28.46 -4.15
N SER A 824 14.32 -27.94 -5.30
CA SER A 824 13.88 -26.54 -5.44
C SER A 824 12.45 -26.49 -5.96
N PHE A 825 11.61 -25.78 -5.24
CA PHE A 825 10.35 -25.26 -5.74
C PHE A 825 10.60 -23.81 -6.19
N GLU A 826 10.43 -23.51 -7.47
CA GLU A 826 10.75 -22.21 -8.07
C GLU A 826 9.73 -21.12 -7.73
N GLY A 827 8.65 -21.47 -7.02
CA GLY A 827 7.53 -20.58 -6.71
C GLY A 827 6.44 -20.62 -7.77
N SER A 828 5.34 -19.96 -7.46
CA SER A 828 4.18 -19.78 -8.34
C SER A 828 3.55 -18.41 -8.08
N GLU A 829 2.39 -18.11 -8.66
CA GLU A 829 1.63 -16.89 -8.28
C GLU A 829 1.20 -16.94 -6.82
N GLY A 830 0.83 -18.13 -6.30
CA GLY A 830 0.41 -18.29 -4.91
C GLY A 830 1.54 -18.37 -3.89
N TYR A 831 2.73 -18.79 -4.28
CA TYR A 831 3.82 -19.08 -3.34
C TYR A 831 5.16 -18.52 -3.75
N TRP A 832 5.90 -18.02 -2.78
CA TRP A 832 7.32 -17.72 -2.91
C TRP A 832 8.13 -19.01 -3.03
N PRO A 833 9.30 -18.99 -3.73
CA PRO A 833 10.14 -20.18 -3.89
C PRO A 833 10.72 -20.67 -2.55
N SER A 834 11.04 -21.95 -2.52
CA SER A 834 11.74 -22.57 -1.41
C SER A 834 12.62 -23.71 -1.87
N GLN A 835 13.68 -24.00 -1.12
CA GLN A 835 14.59 -25.08 -1.42
C GLN A 835 15.07 -25.80 -0.15
N ALA A 836 15.54 -27.04 -0.34
CA ALA A 836 16.18 -27.82 0.70
C ALA A 836 17.32 -28.66 0.14
N GLU A 837 18.26 -29.01 1.00
CA GLU A 837 19.44 -29.80 0.63
C GLU A 837 19.57 -31.04 1.50
N THR A 838 20.09 -32.12 0.89
CA THR A 838 20.53 -33.33 1.56
C THR A 838 21.77 -33.90 0.87
N ALA A 839 22.38 -34.92 1.44
CA ALA A 839 23.55 -35.55 0.82
C ALA A 839 23.50 -37.07 0.92
N ILE A 840 24.09 -37.74 -0.04
CA ILE A 840 24.34 -39.19 -0.06
C ILE A 840 25.81 -39.45 -0.35
N ASN A 841 26.27 -40.64 0.03
CA ASN A 841 27.56 -41.19 -0.40
C ASN A 841 27.36 -42.37 -1.34
N VAL A 842 28.05 -42.39 -2.44
CA VAL A 842 28.00 -43.51 -3.43
C VAL A 842 29.34 -44.25 -3.38
N GLU A 843 29.32 -45.48 -2.95
CA GLU A 843 30.47 -46.34 -2.90
C GLU A 843 30.71 -47.05 -4.27
N GLU A 844 31.95 -47.43 -4.51
CA GLU A 844 32.23 -48.25 -5.69
C GLU A 844 31.47 -49.60 -5.62
N ALA A 845 30.99 -50.05 -6.75
CA ALA A 845 30.35 -51.35 -6.82
C ALA A 845 31.38 -52.40 -6.37
N PRO A 846 30.99 -53.33 -5.49
CA PRO A 846 31.90 -54.38 -5.06
C PRO A 846 32.38 -55.15 -6.30
N VAL A 847 33.72 -55.25 -6.43
CA VAL A 847 34.30 -56.05 -7.50
C VAL A 847 33.76 -57.49 -7.34
N ALA A 848 33.10 -57.99 -8.37
CA ALA A 848 32.63 -59.36 -8.34
C ALA A 848 33.81 -60.26 -8.05
N THR A 849 33.78 -60.85 -6.85
CA THR A 849 34.77 -61.88 -6.49
C THR A 849 34.64 -62.95 -7.59
N PRO A 850 35.71 -63.21 -8.33
CA PRO A 850 35.61 -64.27 -9.39
C PRO A 850 35.06 -65.51 -8.72
N ALA A 851 34.05 -66.07 -9.35
CA ALA A 851 33.43 -67.32 -8.83
C ALA A 851 34.56 -68.29 -8.54
N PRO A 852 34.64 -68.88 -7.38
CA PRO A 852 35.68 -69.80 -7.05
C PRO A 852 35.72 -70.83 -8.17
N THR A 853 36.87 -70.98 -8.87
CA THR A 853 37.11 -71.99 -9.86
C THR A 853 36.61 -73.31 -9.29
N PRO A 854 35.70 -74.00 -9.93
CA PRO A 854 35.14 -75.22 -9.38
C PRO A 854 36.29 -76.13 -9.02
N THR A 855 36.48 -76.43 -7.74
CA THR A 855 37.46 -77.38 -7.27
C THR A 855 37.20 -78.67 -8.04
N PRO A 856 38.19 -79.25 -8.71
CA PRO A 856 37.99 -80.51 -9.40
C PRO A 856 37.35 -81.47 -8.40
N ALA A 857 36.25 -82.08 -8.81
CA ALA A 857 35.54 -83.06 -7.98
C ALA A 857 36.56 -84.06 -7.46
N PRO A 858 36.57 -84.31 -6.17
CA PRO A 858 37.53 -85.21 -5.57
C PRO A 858 37.36 -86.53 -6.28
N MET A 859 38.47 -87.12 -6.81
CA MET A 859 38.48 -88.42 -7.52
C MET A 859 37.92 -89.57 -6.75
N THR A 860 37.49 -89.30 -5.50
CA THR A 860 36.90 -90.26 -4.57
C THR A 860 35.69 -90.98 -5.16
N ASP A 861 34.81 -90.25 -5.83
CA ASP A 861 33.60 -90.89 -6.42
C ASP A 861 34.00 -91.85 -7.64
N THR A 862 35.02 -91.45 -8.40
CA THR A 862 35.52 -92.30 -9.43
C THR A 862 36.18 -93.60 -8.91
N TYR A 863 36.91 -93.46 -7.74
CA TYR A 863 37.45 -94.65 -7.08
C TYR A 863 36.40 -95.49 -6.40
N ILE A 864 35.37 -94.94 -5.81
CA ILE A 864 34.26 -95.69 -5.26
C ILE A 864 33.46 -96.39 -6.35
N ILE A 865 33.19 -95.80 -7.42
CA ILE A 865 32.53 -96.43 -8.59
C ILE A 865 33.43 -97.54 -9.22
N GLY A 866 34.73 -97.28 -9.36
CA GLY A 866 35.68 -98.22 -9.88
C GLY A 866 35.84 -99.46 -8.97
N PHE A 867 36.04 -99.27 -7.67
CA PHE A 867 36.11 -100.34 -6.67
C PHE A 867 34.79 -101.09 -6.55
N GLY A 868 33.63 -100.37 -6.48
CA GLY A 868 32.32 -101.03 -6.47
C GLY A 868 32.04 -101.90 -7.67
N THR A 869 32.39 -101.42 -8.86
CA THR A 869 32.23 -102.21 -10.11
C THR A 869 33.15 -103.45 -10.09
N ALA A 870 34.42 -103.29 -9.70
CA ALA A 870 35.36 -104.45 -9.58
C ALA A 870 34.91 -105.49 -8.53
N MET A 871 34.38 -105.05 -7.41
CA MET A 871 33.78 -105.99 -6.42
C MET A 871 32.56 -106.74 -6.98
N LEU A 872 31.67 -105.99 -7.68
CA LEU A 872 30.48 -106.61 -8.28
C LEU A 872 30.89 -107.72 -9.32
N ILE A 873 31.85 -107.42 -10.15
CA ILE A 873 32.41 -108.32 -11.11
C ILE A 873 33.05 -109.54 -10.40
N ALA A 874 33.83 -109.32 -9.32
CA ALA A 874 34.39 -110.41 -8.57
C ALA A 874 33.32 -111.29 -7.86
N ILE A 875 32.28 -110.72 -7.38
CA ILE A 875 31.13 -111.50 -6.81
C ILE A 875 30.38 -112.28 -7.91
N ILE A 876 30.16 -111.69 -9.05
CA ILE A 876 29.55 -112.42 -10.19
C ILE A 876 30.41 -113.54 -10.63
N VAL A 877 31.70 -113.35 -10.86
CA VAL A 877 32.65 -114.42 -11.24
C VAL A 877 32.73 -115.51 -10.13
N GLY A 878 32.75 -115.06 -8.88
CA GLY A 878 32.68 -116.05 -7.71
C GLY A 878 31.42 -116.92 -7.73
N PHE A 879 30.28 -116.32 -8.03
CA PHE A 879 28.97 -116.96 -8.12
C PHE A 879 28.93 -117.94 -9.32
N VAL A 880 29.45 -117.48 -10.46
CA VAL A 880 29.56 -118.34 -11.65
C VAL A 880 30.51 -119.52 -11.43
N LEU A 881 31.65 -119.36 -10.76
CA LEU A 881 32.55 -120.40 -10.40
C LEU A 881 31.98 -121.38 -9.36
N LEU A 882 31.13 -120.89 -8.46
CA LEU A 882 30.40 -121.75 -7.50
C LEU A 882 29.28 -122.51 -8.21
N LEU A 883 28.64 -122.04 -9.21
CA LEU A 883 27.65 -122.70 -10.01
C LEU A 883 28.25 -123.77 -10.96
N LEU A 884 29.50 -123.49 -11.43
CA LEU A 884 30.21 -124.50 -12.31
C LEU A 884 30.82 -125.63 -11.52
N ARG A 885 30.95 -125.57 -10.19
CA ARG A 885 31.51 -126.56 -9.27
C ARG A 885 30.46 -127.59 -8.77
N LYS A 886 29.19 -127.38 -9.20
CA LYS A 886 28.09 -128.29 -8.85
C LYS A 886 27.55 -129.04 -10.03
N ARG A 887 28.46 -129.41 -10.97
CA ARG A 887 28.25 -130.39 -11.99
C ARG A 887 29.26 -131.49 -11.84
#